data_8f62b09113d79c55e1d80fe71f910f92
#
_entry.id   8f62b09113d79c55e1d80fe71f910f92
#
_cell.length_a   1.000
_cell.length_b   1.000
_cell.length_c   1.000
_cell.angle_alpha   90.00
_cell.angle_beta   90.00
_cell.angle_gamma   90.00
#
_symmetry.space_group_name_H-M   'P 1'
#
loop_
_entity.id
_entity.type
_entity.pdbx_description
1 polymer ?
#
loop_
_entity_poly.entity_id
_entity_poly.type
_entity_poly.pdbx_seq_one_letter_code
_entity_poly.pdbx_strand_id
1 'polypeptide(L)'
;MSEKKVYSYEWGGRLLQVEIGQLAKQANGAVLVRYGDTVVLTAAVGTKQAKDTDFFPLTVNYEEKMYAAGKIPGGFIKREGRPSEHATLTARLIDRPIRPMFAEGFRNEVQITNTVMSVDPNCPPEMAAMFGSSLALCISDIPFDGPIAGVDVGRVNGEYVINPTTEQAELSDIELSVAGTVTAINMVESSAKEVSEEDMLGALLFGHEEIKKLVAFQQQIVQEIGKEKMEVTLLSFDPEIEKQVKDLFSQAMINAIQTEEKLAREENIEKVKETALEHFEAVLEENDEKAGLLKQVSQLVDNLEKDEVRRLITEEKVRPDGRKIDEIRPLSSEIDLLPRVHGSGLFTRGQTQALTSATLAPLGEYQVIDGLGIEEGKRFIHHYNFPQFSVGSVGRAGSPGRREIGHGALGERALKQVIPTPEDFPYTIRLVSEVLESNGSSSQASICAGTLALMAAGVPIKAPVAGIAMGLISDGTNYTVLTDIQGLEDHLGDMDFKVAGTTTGITALQMDIKIQGITEQILREALTQAKKARFEILEELTSTIAEPRKELSPYAPKIEMISIHPDKIKVVIGRGGETINSIIDETGVKIDIDQEGHVSIASTDAAMIQRAKEIIEDLTREIEVGQVYEGTVRRIEKFGAFVEIAKGKDGLVHISELAHERVAKVEDVLAIGNKVKVKVTEIDGQGRINLSRKALIEKEA
;
A
#
# COMPACT_ATOMS: atom_id res chain seq x y z
N MET A 1 19.36 -9.90 -41.16
CA MET A 1 18.51 -10.08 -39.98
C MET A 1 19.44 -10.12 -38.77
N SER A 2 19.27 -9.30 -37.75
CA SER A 2 20.07 -9.40 -36.54
C SER A 2 19.87 -10.79 -35.92
N GLU A 3 20.97 -11.49 -35.66
CA GLU A 3 20.93 -12.81 -35.04
C GLU A 3 20.46 -12.69 -33.60
N LYS A 4 19.61 -13.62 -33.17
CA LYS A 4 19.16 -13.69 -31.78
C LYS A 4 20.34 -14.03 -30.89
N LYS A 5 20.67 -13.19 -29.92
CA LYS A 5 21.63 -13.45 -28.86
C LYS A 5 20.97 -13.80 -27.56
N VAL A 6 21.56 -14.72 -26.82
CA VAL A 6 21.03 -15.23 -25.56
C VAL A 6 22.16 -15.23 -24.53
N TYR A 7 21.89 -14.66 -23.36
CA TYR A 7 22.80 -14.60 -22.23
C TYR A 7 22.11 -15.20 -20.99
N SER A 8 22.87 -15.82 -20.10
CA SER A 8 22.32 -16.49 -18.93
C SER A 8 23.14 -16.18 -17.67
N TYR A 9 22.45 -16.07 -16.55
CA TYR A 9 23.02 -15.83 -15.22
C TYR A 9 22.18 -16.58 -14.17
N GLU A 10 22.81 -17.08 -13.12
CA GLU A 10 22.12 -17.68 -11.99
C GLU A 10 21.80 -16.60 -10.94
N TRP A 11 20.54 -16.28 -10.76
CA TRP A 11 20.06 -15.22 -9.90
C TRP A 11 19.21 -15.76 -8.75
N GLY A 12 19.71 -15.65 -7.51
CA GLY A 12 19.01 -16.19 -6.34
C GLY A 12 18.66 -17.68 -6.47
N GLY A 13 19.55 -18.49 -7.06
CA GLY A 13 19.35 -19.93 -7.28
C GLY A 13 18.40 -20.29 -8.45
N ARG A 14 18.00 -19.32 -9.28
CA ARG A 14 17.13 -19.51 -10.45
C ARG A 14 17.74 -18.92 -11.71
N LEU A 15 17.39 -19.49 -12.86
CA LEU A 15 17.93 -19.07 -14.14
C LEU A 15 17.34 -17.73 -14.58
N LEU A 16 18.19 -16.71 -14.74
CA LEU A 16 17.92 -15.50 -15.49
C LEU A 16 18.45 -15.67 -16.91
N GLN A 17 17.61 -15.48 -17.91
CA GLN A 17 17.98 -15.54 -19.31
C GLN A 17 17.53 -14.29 -20.06
N VAL A 18 18.40 -13.73 -20.89
CA VAL A 18 18.14 -12.50 -21.64
C VAL A 18 18.26 -12.77 -23.13
N GLU A 19 17.22 -12.47 -23.88
CA GLU A 19 17.17 -12.62 -25.32
C GLU A 19 17.11 -11.25 -26.01
N ILE A 20 18.00 -11.00 -26.97
CA ILE A 20 18.15 -9.71 -27.65
C ILE A 20 18.20 -9.90 -29.18
N GLY A 21 17.67 -8.93 -29.93
CA GLY A 21 17.77 -8.87 -31.39
C GLY A 21 16.62 -9.50 -32.18
N GLN A 22 15.67 -10.18 -31.51
CA GLN A 22 14.54 -10.83 -32.19
C GLN A 22 13.26 -9.97 -32.15
N LEU A 23 12.92 -9.37 -31.00
CA LEU A 23 11.67 -8.68 -30.75
C LEU A 23 11.82 -7.16 -30.74
N ALA A 24 10.74 -6.43 -30.99
CA ALA A 24 10.62 -4.97 -30.86
C ALA A 24 11.76 -4.17 -31.54
N LYS A 25 12.15 -4.54 -32.74
CA LYS A 25 13.31 -4.00 -33.47
C LYS A 25 13.25 -2.52 -33.83
N GLN A 26 12.10 -1.87 -33.68
CA GLN A 26 11.94 -0.44 -33.94
C GLN A 26 12.26 0.40 -32.70
N ALA A 27 12.34 -0.19 -31.51
CA ALA A 27 12.80 0.48 -30.31
C ALA A 27 14.31 0.76 -30.36
N ASN A 28 14.78 1.78 -29.65
CA ASN A 28 16.22 2.07 -29.52
C ASN A 28 16.95 0.91 -28.86
N GLY A 29 16.33 0.32 -27.82
CA GLY A 29 16.76 -0.91 -27.17
C GLY A 29 15.57 -1.78 -26.77
N ALA A 30 15.71 -3.10 -26.94
CA ALA A 30 14.68 -4.05 -26.51
C ALA A 30 15.29 -5.35 -26.03
N VAL A 31 14.76 -5.90 -24.95
CA VAL A 31 15.19 -7.15 -24.35
C VAL A 31 13.98 -7.99 -23.92
N LEU A 32 14.08 -9.31 -24.08
CA LEU A 32 13.16 -10.25 -23.47
C LEU A 32 13.86 -10.90 -22.28
N VAL A 33 13.37 -10.63 -21.09
CA VAL A 33 13.92 -11.17 -19.83
C VAL A 33 13.08 -12.36 -19.41
N ARG A 34 13.74 -13.48 -19.13
CA ARG A 34 13.15 -14.68 -18.54
C ARG A 34 13.78 -14.91 -17.17
N TYR A 35 12.96 -15.02 -16.14
CA TYR A 35 13.40 -15.39 -14.81
C TYR A 35 12.52 -16.55 -14.31
N GLY A 36 13.06 -17.77 -14.28
CA GLY A 36 12.23 -18.96 -14.24
C GLY A 36 11.25 -18.98 -15.41
N ASP A 37 9.96 -19.20 -15.15
CA ASP A 37 8.89 -19.14 -16.16
C ASP A 37 8.28 -17.73 -16.33
N THR A 38 8.74 -16.76 -15.56
CA THR A 38 8.36 -15.34 -15.77
C THR A 38 9.04 -14.78 -17.00
N VAL A 39 8.28 -14.08 -17.83
CA VAL A 39 8.77 -13.45 -19.07
C VAL A 39 8.29 -12.01 -19.16
N VAL A 40 9.24 -11.08 -19.30
CA VAL A 40 8.97 -9.65 -19.46
C VAL A 40 9.65 -9.16 -20.75
N LEU A 41 8.87 -8.55 -21.63
CA LEU A 41 9.41 -7.79 -22.77
C LEU A 41 9.57 -6.33 -22.35
N THR A 42 10.80 -5.83 -22.44
CA THR A 42 11.12 -4.42 -22.18
C THR A 42 11.59 -3.75 -23.46
N ALA A 43 11.03 -2.58 -23.75
CA ALA A 43 11.42 -1.74 -24.86
C ALA A 43 11.66 -0.30 -24.39
N ALA A 44 12.78 0.30 -24.81
CA ALA A 44 13.16 1.68 -24.53
C ALA A 44 13.21 2.49 -25.83
N VAL A 45 12.57 3.65 -25.83
CA VAL A 45 12.53 4.59 -26.96
C VAL A 45 12.88 5.98 -26.46
N GLY A 46 13.77 6.67 -27.16
CA GLY A 46 14.15 8.05 -26.89
C GLY A 46 13.99 8.95 -28.12
N THR A 47 13.57 10.21 -27.92
CA THR A 47 13.51 11.20 -29.01
C THR A 47 14.90 11.73 -29.34
N LYS A 48 15.10 12.12 -30.61
CA LYS A 48 16.38 12.70 -31.05
C LYS A 48 16.51 14.19 -30.69
N GLN A 49 15.42 14.86 -30.39
CA GLN A 49 15.37 16.27 -30.07
C GLN A 49 14.91 16.46 -28.63
N ALA A 50 15.55 17.40 -27.93
CA ALA A 50 15.13 17.84 -26.62
C ALA A 50 13.76 18.52 -26.67
N LYS A 51 12.94 18.31 -25.64
CA LYS A 51 11.71 19.06 -25.41
C LYS A 51 12.02 20.38 -24.69
N ASP A 52 11.23 21.40 -24.98
CA ASP A 52 11.24 22.65 -24.20
C ASP A 52 10.47 22.48 -22.90
N THR A 53 11.12 21.88 -21.91
CA THR A 53 10.60 21.63 -20.56
C THR A 53 11.67 21.93 -19.51
N ASP A 54 11.25 22.22 -18.31
CA ASP A 54 12.10 22.46 -17.13
C ASP A 54 12.49 21.16 -16.40
N PHE A 55 11.90 20.01 -16.78
CA PHE A 55 12.16 18.70 -16.18
C PHE A 55 12.54 17.66 -17.24
N PHE A 56 13.13 16.55 -16.80
CA PHE A 56 13.40 15.38 -17.63
C PHE A 56 12.13 14.57 -17.91
N PRO A 57 11.67 14.49 -19.19
CA PRO A 57 10.42 13.79 -19.53
C PRO A 57 10.64 12.28 -19.69
N LEU A 58 10.87 11.58 -18.58
CA LEU A 58 10.91 10.12 -18.51
C LEU A 58 9.54 9.54 -18.19
N THR A 59 9.11 8.56 -18.96
CA THR A 59 7.91 7.77 -18.69
C THR A 59 8.25 6.29 -18.60
N VAL A 60 7.97 5.67 -17.46
CA VAL A 60 8.04 4.23 -17.28
C VAL A 60 6.64 3.66 -17.21
N ASN A 61 6.34 2.69 -18.06
CA ASN A 61 5.12 1.91 -18.07
C ASN A 61 5.42 0.48 -17.64
N TYR A 62 4.53 -0.08 -16.84
CA TYR A 62 4.51 -1.48 -16.47
C TYR A 62 3.11 -2.02 -16.76
N GLU A 63 3.04 -2.98 -17.65
CA GLU A 63 1.79 -3.50 -18.19
C GLU A 63 1.56 -4.94 -17.75
N GLU A 64 0.56 -5.13 -16.93
CA GLU A 64 0.07 -6.44 -16.51
C GLU A 64 -0.91 -6.98 -17.54
N LYS A 65 -0.54 -8.07 -18.19
CA LYS A 65 -1.41 -8.77 -19.15
C LYS A 65 -1.98 -10.00 -18.46
N MET A 66 -3.30 -10.05 -18.28
CA MET A 66 -3.96 -11.14 -17.53
C MET A 66 -3.70 -12.52 -18.14
N TYR A 67 -3.44 -12.59 -19.46
CA TYR A 67 -3.03 -13.85 -20.10
C TYR A 67 -1.70 -14.40 -19.56
N ALA A 68 -0.84 -13.55 -18.98
CA ALA A 68 0.43 -13.97 -18.37
C ALA A 68 0.22 -14.96 -17.19
N ALA A 69 -0.92 -14.86 -16.51
CA ALA A 69 -1.35 -15.77 -15.44
C ALA A 69 -2.49 -16.71 -15.90
N GLY A 70 -2.74 -16.82 -17.21
CA GLY A 70 -3.82 -17.65 -17.76
C GLY A 70 -5.24 -17.17 -17.41
N LYS A 71 -5.39 -15.89 -17.07
CA LYS A 71 -6.66 -15.28 -16.64
C LYS A 71 -7.31 -14.42 -17.75
N ILE A 72 -8.62 -14.31 -17.71
CA ILE A 72 -9.38 -13.30 -18.45
C ILE A 72 -9.70 -12.17 -17.48
N PRO A 73 -9.52 -10.87 -17.84
CA PRO A 73 -9.84 -9.75 -16.97
C PRO A 73 -11.25 -9.82 -16.38
N GLY A 74 -11.37 -9.64 -15.06
CA GLY A 74 -12.62 -9.79 -14.31
C GLY A 74 -13.68 -8.75 -14.67
N GLY A 75 -13.30 -7.56 -15.15
CA GLY A 75 -14.19 -6.47 -15.50
C GLY A 75 -15.17 -6.82 -16.64
N PHE A 76 -16.24 -6.05 -16.78
CA PHE A 76 -17.32 -6.31 -17.71
C PHE A 76 -16.85 -6.42 -19.17
N ILE A 77 -15.95 -5.55 -19.62
CA ILE A 77 -15.44 -5.53 -21.03
C ILE A 77 -14.39 -6.61 -21.32
N LYS A 78 -13.97 -7.39 -20.30
CA LYS A 78 -12.98 -8.47 -20.42
C LYS A 78 -11.67 -8.06 -21.10
N ARG A 79 -11.23 -6.85 -20.83
CA ARG A 79 -9.98 -6.27 -21.34
C ARG A 79 -9.29 -5.46 -20.23
N GLU A 80 -7.97 -5.48 -20.22
CA GLU A 80 -7.18 -4.61 -19.35
C GLU A 80 -7.51 -3.13 -19.64
N GLY A 81 -7.70 -2.36 -18.57
CA GLY A 81 -8.05 -0.95 -18.60
C GLY A 81 -6.89 -0.07 -18.16
N ARG A 82 -7.15 0.78 -17.17
CA ARG A 82 -6.11 1.59 -16.53
C ARG A 82 -5.16 0.69 -15.77
N PRO A 83 -3.87 1.08 -15.61
CA PRO A 83 -2.92 0.37 -14.75
C PRO A 83 -3.51 0.13 -13.36
N SER A 84 -3.29 -1.06 -12.82
CA SER A 84 -3.64 -1.39 -11.44
C SER A 84 -2.81 -0.55 -10.45
N GLU A 85 -3.18 -0.56 -9.17
CA GLU A 85 -2.36 0.02 -8.10
C GLU A 85 -0.96 -0.59 -8.13
N HIS A 86 -0.88 -1.92 -8.20
CA HIS A 86 0.39 -2.67 -8.28
C HIS A 86 1.23 -2.26 -9.51
N ALA A 87 0.64 -2.21 -10.69
CA ALA A 87 1.33 -1.75 -11.91
C ALA A 87 1.85 -0.32 -11.79
N THR A 88 1.08 0.56 -11.15
CA THR A 88 1.47 1.95 -10.90
C THR A 88 2.65 2.03 -9.93
N LEU A 89 2.63 1.24 -8.86
CA LEU A 89 3.72 1.18 -7.87
C LEU A 89 4.99 0.58 -8.47
N THR A 90 4.86 -0.49 -9.25
CA THR A 90 6.01 -1.11 -9.94
C THR A 90 6.63 -0.17 -10.97
N ALA A 91 5.83 0.57 -11.75
CA ALA A 91 6.34 1.59 -12.66
C ALA A 91 7.16 2.66 -11.92
N ARG A 92 6.71 3.08 -10.73
CA ARG A 92 7.47 4.00 -9.86
C ARG A 92 8.72 3.37 -9.29
N LEU A 93 8.66 2.10 -8.89
CA LEU A 93 9.80 1.33 -8.37
C LEU A 93 10.94 1.29 -9.41
N ILE A 94 10.60 1.19 -10.70
CA ILE A 94 11.56 1.16 -11.81
C ILE A 94 12.04 2.57 -12.18
N ASP A 95 11.16 3.58 -12.20
CA ASP A 95 11.50 4.97 -12.55
C ASP A 95 12.56 5.55 -11.59
N ARG A 96 12.39 5.32 -10.29
CA ARG A 96 13.18 5.94 -9.23
C ARG A 96 14.70 5.68 -9.35
N PRO A 97 15.20 4.45 -9.51
CA PRO A 97 16.64 4.21 -9.66
C PRO A 97 17.19 4.55 -11.05
N ILE A 98 16.34 4.65 -12.07
CA ILE A 98 16.74 4.96 -13.45
C ILE A 98 16.90 6.45 -13.67
N ARG A 99 15.98 7.26 -13.19
CA ARG A 99 15.91 8.70 -13.42
C ARG A 99 17.20 9.45 -13.05
N PRO A 100 17.84 9.24 -11.89
CA PRO A 100 19.08 9.92 -11.51
C PRO A 100 20.31 9.50 -12.32
N MET A 101 20.17 8.49 -13.17
CA MET A 101 21.27 8.00 -14.03
C MET A 101 21.31 8.70 -15.40
N PHE A 102 20.50 9.74 -15.61
CA PHE A 102 20.61 10.62 -16.78
C PHE A 102 21.34 11.90 -16.40
N ALA A 103 22.10 12.45 -17.33
CA ALA A 103 22.85 13.66 -17.12
C ALA A 103 21.94 14.86 -16.75
N GLU A 104 22.41 15.71 -15.87
CA GLU A 104 21.72 16.98 -15.56
C GLU A 104 21.55 17.80 -16.86
N GLY A 105 20.37 18.40 -17.04
CA GLY A 105 20.07 19.11 -18.29
C GLY A 105 19.60 18.25 -19.46
N PHE A 106 19.53 16.92 -19.31
CA PHE A 106 18.96 16.04 -20.35
C PHE A 106 17.44 16.28 -20.48
N ARG A 107 16.96 16.59 -21.69
CA ARG A 107 15.57 16.99 -21.95
C ARG A 107 14.89 16.23 -23.10
N ASN A 108 15.58 15.25 -23.69
CA ASN A 108 14.96 14.35 -24.65
C ASN A 108 13.92 13.46 -23.94
N GLU A 109 12.76 13.25 -24.56
CA GLU A 109 11.76 12.36 -24.00
C GLU A 109 12.23 10.91 -24.10
N VAL A 110 12.10 10.17 -23.00
CA VAL A 110 12.41 8.74 -22.93
C VAL A 110 11.19 7.99 -22.40
N GLN A 111 10.83 6.91 -23.10
CA GLN A 111 9.76 6.01 -22.68
C GLN A 111 10.29 4.59 -22.58
N ILE A 112 10.03 3.96 -21.43
CA ILE A 112 10.32 2.55 -21.18
C ILE A 112 8.98 1.84 -21.00
N THR A 113 8.77 0.76 -21.71
CA THR A 113 7.57 -0.07 -21.59
C THR A 113 7.97 -1.49 -21.23
N ASN A 114 7.48 -1.95 -20.09
CA ASN A 114 7.65 -3.31 -19.61
C ASN A 114 6.32 -4.05 -19.75
N THR A 115 6.26 -5.09 -20.54
CA THR A 115 5.06 -5.91 -20.74
C THR A 115 5.29 -7.29 -20.13
N VAL A 116 4.53 -7.62 -19.11
CA VAL A 116 4.57 -8.93 -18.45
C VAL A 116 3.78 -9.92 -19.31
N MET A 117 4.48 -10.94 -19.84
CA MET A 117 3.91 -11.90 -20.80
C MET A 117 3.71 -13.30 -20.24
N SER A 118 4.39 -13.66 -19.14
CA SER A 118 4.24 -14.90 -18.40
C SER A 118 4.64 -14.65 -16.95
N VAL A 119 3.99 -15.29 -15.98
CA VAL A 119 4.26 -15.13 -14.55
C VAL A 119 4.44 -16.49 -13.88
N ASP A 120 5.57 -16.63 -13.21
CA ASP A 120 5.85 -17.67 -12.23
C ASP A 120 5.74 -17.04 -10.83
N PRO A 121 4.86 -17.50 -9.95
CA PRO A 121 4.69 -16.93 -8.61
C PRO A 121 5.97 -16.90 -7.77
N ASN A 122 6.91 -17.81 -8.01
CA ASN A 122 8.20 -17.83 -7.33
C ASN A 122 9.26 -16.91 -7.97
N CYS A 123 8.95 -16.31 -9.10
CA CYS A 123 9.82 -15.39 -9.83
C CYS A 123 9.05 -14.11 -10.17
N PRO A 124 8.77 -13.24 -9.20
CA PRO A 124 8.02 -12.00 -9.42
C PRO A 124 8.60 -11.17 -10.57
N PRO A 125 7.77 -10.59 -11.42
CA PRO A 125 8.24 -9.92 -12.64
C PRO A 125 8.85 -8.53 -12.43
N GLU A 126 8.70 -7.92 -11.24
CA GLU A 126 9.08 -6.54 -10.95
C GLU A 126 10.59 -6.32 -11.13
N MET A 127 11.40 -7.18 -10.50
CA MET A 127 12.86 -7.09 -10.59
C MET A 127 13.37 -7.48 -11.98
N ALA A 128 12.71 -8.42 -12.66
CA ALA A 128 13.01 -8.76 -14.06
C ALA A 128 12.72 -7.57 -14.99
N ALA A 129 11.63 -6.83 -14.76
CA ALA A 129 11.29 -5.62 -15.50
C ALA A 129 12.30 -4.49 -15.25
N MET A 130 12.75 -4.31 -14.01
CA MET A 130 13.79 -3.34 -13.66
C MET A 130 15.12 -3.68 -14.34
N PHE A 131 15.54 -4.94 -14.29
CA PHE A 131 16.72 -5.42 -14.99
C PHE A 131 16.61 -5.20 -16.50
N GLY A 132 15.46 -5.55 -17.10
CA GLY A 132 15.18 -5.32 -18.52
C GLY A 132 15.22 -3.85 -18.90
N SER A 133 14.67 -2.96 -18.04
CA SER A 133 14.67 -1.51 -18.27
C SER A 133 16.10 -0.94 -18.30
N SER A 134 16.93 -1.31 -17.33
CA SER A 134 18.33 -0.91 -17.29
C SER A 134 19.09 -1.42 -18.53
N LEU A 135 18.98 -2.71 -18.84
CA LEU A 135 19.72 -3.30 -19.95
C LEU A 135 19.25 -2.74 -21.30
N ALA A 136 17.95 -2.53 -21.52
CA ALA A 136 17.43 -1.95 -22.75
C ALA A 136 17.96 -0.54 -23.00
N LEU A 137 18.11 0.28 -21.96
CA LEU A 137 18.75 1.60 -22.04
C LEU A 137 20.24 1.47 -22.31
N CYS A 138 20.95 0.59 -21.61
CA CYS A 138 22.40 0.42 -21.75
C CYS A 138 22.81 -0.04 -23.15
N ILE A 139 22.07 -0.97 -23.77
CA ILE A 139 22.37 -1.46 -25.13
C ILE A 139 21.87 -0.53 -26.24
N SER A 140 21.01 0.45 -25.92
CA SER A 140 20.48 1.43 -26.87
C SER A 140 21.47 2.56 -27.14
N ASP A 141 21.13 3.42 -28.09
CA ASP A 141 21.82 4.68 -28.34
C ASP A 141 21.38 5.83 -27.42
N ILE A 142 20.45 5.60 -26.49
CA ILE A 142 20.01 6.59 -25.50
C ILE A 142 21.14 6.81 -24.49
N PRO A 143 21.58 8.07 -24.20
CA PRO A 143 22.56 8.36 -23.17
C PRO A 143 22.01 8.00 -21.77
N PHE A 144 22.67 7.08 -21.11
CA PHE A 144 22.27 6.55 -19.81
C PHE A 144 23.52 6.08 -19.06
N ASP A 145 23.76 6.59 -17.86
CA ASP A 145 24.95 6.33 -17.03
C ASP A 145 24.85 5.06 -16.17
N GLY A 146 23.97 4.12 -16.57
CA GLY A 146 23.87 2.82 -15.94
C GLY A 146 25.04 1.88 -16.31
N PRO A 147 24.90 0.59 -15.98
CA PRO A 147 23.66 -0.08 -15.58
C PRO A 147 23.31 0.07 -14.10
N ILE A 148 22.03 -0.10 -13.82
CA ILE A 148 21.50 -0.34 -12.48
C ILE A 148 20.93 -1.76 -12.39
N ALA A 149 20.82 -2.30 -11.20
CA ALA A 149 20.05 -3.52 -10.95
C ALA A 149 19.28 -3.40 -9.62
N GLY A 150 18.26 -4.21 -9.46
CA GLY A 150 17.50 -4.33 -8.23
C GLY A 150 17.32 -5.78 -7.84
N VAL A 151 17.13 -6.03 -6.56
CA VAL A 151 16.81 -7.33 -5.98
C VAL A 151 15.79 -7.19 -4.88
N ASP A 152 15.00 -8.23 -4.66
CA ASP A 152 14.24 -8.37 -3.43
C ASP A 152 15.06 -9.13 -2.39
N VAL A 153 14.98 -8.69 -1.14
CA VAL A 153 15.65 -9.33 0.00
C VAL A 153 14.62 -9.67 1.05
N GLY A 154 14.56 -10.93 1.42
CA GLY A 154 13.84 -11.41 2.60
C GLY A 154 14.79 -11.79 3.71
N ARG A 155 14.24 -12.02 4.93
CA ARG A 155 14.95 -12.62 6.04
C ARG A 155 14.11 -13.73 6.66
N VAL A 156 14.60 -14.96 6.55
CA VAL A 156 13.92 -16.16 7.06
C VAL A 156 14.77 -16.78 8.16
N ASN A 157 14.23 -16.93 9.35
CA ASN A 157 14.96 -17.44 10.53
C ASN A 157 16.28 -16.72 10.83
N GLY A 158 16.32 -15.40 10.57
CA GLY A 158 17.50 -14.57 10.78
C GLY A 158 18.53 -14.56 9.63
N GLU A 159 18.31 -15.34 8.57
CA GLU A 159 19.20 -15.40 7.40
C GLU A 159 18.60 -14.62 6.22
N TYR A 160 19.41 -13.79 5.55
CA TYR A 160 18.99 -13.04 4.38
C TYR A 160 18.91 -13.92 3.14
N VAL A 161 17.89 -13.69 2.31
CA VAL A 161 17.60 -14.45 1.08
C VAL A 161 17.37 -13.47 -0.07
N ILE A 162 18.02 -13.70 -1.23
CA ILE A 162 17.77 -12.96 -2.47
C ILE A 162 16.54 -13.52 -3.18
N ASN A 163 15.64 -12.63 -3.57
CA ASN A 163 14.41 -12.95 -4.29
C ASN A 163 13.66 -14.12 -3.64
N PRO A 164 13.12 -13.97 -2.43
CA PRO A 164 12.47 -15.08 -1.72
C PRO A 164 11.36 -15.71 -2.58
N THR A 165 11.23 -17.04 -2.49
CA THR A 165 10.08 -17.75 -3.04
C THR A 165 8.81 -17.37 -2.29
N THR A 166 7.64 -17.71 -2.81
CA THR A 166 6.35 -17.46 -2.13
C THR A 166 6.36 -18.01 -0.70
N GLU A 167 6.81 -19.26 -0.50
CA GLU A 167 6.91 -19.89 0.82
C GLU A 167 7.89 -19.15 1.75
N GLN A 168 9.03 -18.70 1.23
CA GLN A 168 10.02 -17.92 1.99
C GLN A 168 9.50 -16.52 2.34
N ALA A 169 8.74 -15.88 1.45
CA ALA A 169 8.15 -14.56 1.67
C ALA A 169 7.14 -14.58 2.82
N GLU A 170 6.32 -15.62 2.94
CA GLU A 170 5.37 -15.79 4.05
C GLU A 170 6.09 -15.88 5.42
N LEU A 171 7.24 -16.54 5.46
CA LEU A 171 8.04 -16.73 6.67
C LEU A 171 8.96 -15.53 6.98
N SER A 172 9.14 -14.64 6.01
CA SER A 172 10.05 -13.50 6.11
C SER A 172 9.52 -12.41 7.06
N ASP A 173 10.42 -11.79 7.81
CA ASP A 173 10.15 -10.60 8.60
C ASP A 173 10.63 -9.31 7.93
N ILE A 174 11.29 -9.40 6.78
CA ILE A 174 11.70 -8.30 5.90
C ILE A 174 11.18 -8.57 4.49
N GLU A 175 10.52 -7.58 3.92
CA GLU A 175 10.17 -7.49 2.52
C GLU A 175 10.82 -6.21 1.99
N LEU A 176 11.96 -6.35 1.31
CA LEU A 176 12.82 -5.25 0.88
C LEU A 176 13.09 -5.34 -0.61
N SER A 177 12.76 -4.29 -1.35
CA SER A 177 13.25 -4.05 -2.70
C SER A 177 14.36 -3.02 -2.64
N VAL A 178 15.54 -3.36 -3.13
CA VAL A 178 16.70 -2.47 -3.16
C VAL A 178 17.30 -2.44 -4.56
N ALA A 179 17.66 -1.24 -5.03
CA ALA A 179 18.33 -1.06 -6.32
C ALA A 179 19.54 -0.12 -6.17
N GLY A 180 20.45 -0.24 -7.12
CA GLY A 180 21.66 0.56 -7.11
C GLY A 180 22.56 0.32 -8.30
N THR A 181 23.72 0.96 -8.23
CA THR A 181 24.86 0.81 -9.14
C THR A 181 25.91 -0.14 -8.54
N VAL A 182 27.01 -0.33 -9.22
CA VAL A 182 28.16 -1.08 -8.66
C VAL A 182 28.74 -0.43 -7.39
N THR A 183 28.59 0.88 -7.22
CA THR A 183 29.22 1.62 -6.13
C THR A 183 28.29 1.98 -4.99
N ALA A 184 26.98 2.11 -5.24
CA ALA A 184 26.08 2.66 -4.25
C ALA A 184 24.60 2.24 -4.46
N ILE A 185 23.83 2.27 -3.36
CA ILE A 185 22.38 2.08 -3.35
C ILE A 185 21.71 3.41 -3.74
N ASN A 186 20.71 3.36 -4.63
CA ASN A 186 19.99 4.55 -5.08
C ASN A 186 18.48 4.45 -4.98
N MET A 187 17.93 3.31 -4.59
CA MET A 187 16.49 3.13 -4.31
C MET A 187 16.28 2.07 -3.25
N VAL A 188 15.38 2.36 -2.32
CA VAL A 188 14.94 1.40 -1.30
C VAL A 188 13.43 1.50 -1.13
N GLU A 189 12.78 0.35 -0.98
CA GLU A 189 11.39 0.25 -0.57
C GLU A 189 11.20 -1.01 0.28
N SER A 190 10.66 -0.88 1.50
CA SER A 190 10.55 -1.99 2.41
C SER A 190 9.29 -1.96 3.25
N SER A 191 8.82 -3.16 3.59
CA SER A 191 7.90 -3.47 4.68
C SER A 191 8.61 -4.43 5.64
N ALA A 192 8.45 -4.27 6.96
CA ALA A 192 9.16 -5.11 7.92
C ALA A 192 8.38 -5.29 9.22
N LYS A 193 8.53 -6.46 9.83
CA LYS A 193 7.84 -6.84 11.08
C LYS A 193 8.64 -6.36 12.30
N GLU A 194 8.76 -5.02 12.47
CA GLU A 194 9.46 -4.37 13.58
C GLU A 194 10.92 -4.83 13.71
N VAL A 195 11.66 -4.81 12.61
CA VAL A 195 13.08 -5.19 12.61
C VAL A 195 13.98 -4.05 13.08
N SER A 196 15.16 -4.38 13.62
CA SER A 196 16.13 -3.39 14.05
C SER A 196 16.74 -2.62 12.87
N GLU A 197 17.24 -1.41 13.14
CA GLU A 197 17.97 -0.60 12.16
C GLU A 197 19.21 -1.35 11.62
N GLU A 198 19.90 -2.13 12.47
CA GLU A 198 21.07 -2.92 12.08
C GLU A 198 20.71 -4.08 11.17
N ASP A 199 19.60 -4.79 11.44
CA ASP A 199 19.12 -5.87 10.59
C ASP A 199 18.66 -5.33 9.23
N MET A 200 18.00 -4.17 9.20
CA MET A 200 17.61 -3.52 7.96
C MET A 200 18.83 -3.08 7.15
N LEU A 201 19.82 -2.49 7.78
CA LEU A 201 21.08 -2.12 7.13
C LEU A 201 21.80 -3.36 6.59
N GLY A 202 21.84 -4.45 7.36
CA GLY A 202 22.38 -5.74 6.90
C GLY A 202 21.69 -6.27 5.66
N ALA A 203 20.35 -6.18 5.60
CA ALA A 203 19.57 -6.58 4.42
C ALA A 203 19.89 -5.73 3.18
N LEU A 204 20.03 -4.41 3.37
CA LEU A 204 20.40 -3.47 2.30
C LEU A 204 21.77 -3.81 1.72
N LEU A 205 22.77 -4.01 2.56
CA LEU A 205 24.12 -4.35 2.14
C LEU A 205 24.20 -5.73 1.48
N PHE A 206 23.46 -6.71 2.02
CA PHE A 206 23.36 -8.04 1.41
C PHE A 206 22.77 -7.98 -0.01
N GLY A 207 21.70 -7.21 -0.21
CA GLY A 207 21.12 -6.99 -1.54
C GLY A 207 22.09 -6.28 -2.49
N HIS A 208 22.86 -5.29 -1.98
CA HIS A 208 23.82 -4.56 -2.80
C HIS A 208 24.95 -5.45 -3.33
N GLU A 209 25.39 -6.46 -2.59
CA GLU A 209 26.39 -7.41 -3.08
C GLU A 209 25.88 -8.21 -4.29
N GLU A 210 24.59 -8.56 -4.35
CA GLU A 210 24.01 -9.21 -5.53
C GLU A 210 23.81 -8.23 -6.69
N ILE A 211 23.42 -6.98 -6.39
CA ILE A 211 23.31 -5.90 -7.38
C ILE A 211 24.63 -5.71 -8.14
N LYS A 212 25.77 -5.70 -7.45
CA LYS A 212 27.09 -5.57 -8.08
C LYS A 212 27.34 -6.65 -9.14
N LYS A 213 26.94 -7.89 -8.86
CA LYS A 213 27.09 -9.01 -9.80
C LYS A 213 26.16 -8.85 -11.01
N LEU A 214 24.90 -8.45 -10.80
CA LEU A 214 23.96 -8.21 -11.88
C LEU A 214 24.38 -7.04 -12.78
N VAL A 215 24.94 -5.97 -12.19
CA VAL A 215 25.53 -4.85 -12.93
C VAL A 215 26.72 -5.33 -13.79
N ALA A 216 27.62 -6.14 -13.23
CA ALA A 216 28.72 -6.71 -13.98
C ALA A 216 28.25 -7.60 -15.15
N PHE A 217 27.20 -8.39 -14.93
CA PHE A 217 26.58 -9.19 -15.99
C PHE A 217 26.00 -8.33 -17.12
N GLN A 218 25.30 -7.23 -16.79
CA GLN A 218 24.82 -6.29 -17.80
C GLN A 218 25.97 -5.63 -18.56
N GLN A 219 27.06 -5.23 -17.88
CA GLN A 219 28.24 -4.62 -18.51
C GLN A 219 28.91 -5.56 -19.55
N GLN A 220 28.97 -6.87 -19.27
CA GLN A 220 29.48 -7.86 -20.24
C GLN A 220 28.61 -7.87 -21.50
N ILE A 221 27.29 -7.84 -21.37
CA ILE A 221 26.36 -7.80 -22.51
C ILE A 221 26.54 -6.50 -23.30
N VAL A 222 26.61 -5.36 -22.61
CA VAL A 222 26.79 -4.04 -23.24
C VAL A 222 28.10 -3.94 -24.01
N GLN A 223 29.21 -4.49 -23.49
CA GLN A 223 30.50 -4.54 -24.20
C GLN A 223 30.42 -5.29 -25.53
N GLU A 224 29.55 -6.31 -25.62
CA GLU A 224 29.42 -7.12 -26.83
C GLU A 224 28.47 -6.52 -27.88
N ILE A 225 27.37 -5.89 -27.43
CA ILE A 225 26.27 -5.50 -28.33
C ILE A 225 25.76 -4.07 -28.13
N GLY A 226 26.34 -3.32 -27.20
CA GLY A 226 25.92 -1.92 -26.94
C GLY A 226 26.14 -1.05 -28.19
N LYS A 227 25.20 -0.12 -28.38
CA LYS A 227 25.31 0.89 -29.46
C LYS A 227 26.04 2.11 -28.94
N GLU A 228 26.69 2.82 -29.88
CA GLU A 228 27.19 4.17 -29.61
C GLU A 228 26.07 5.09 -29.20
N LYS A 229 26.31 5.91 -28.18
CA LYS A 229 25.30 6.82 -27.63
C LYS A 229 25.09 8.01 -28.56
N MET A 230 23.80 8.40 -28.76
CA MET A 230 23.46 9.56 -29.57
C MET A 230 24.02 10.83 -28.91
N GLU A 231 24.45 11.76 -29.74
CA GLU A 231 24.77 13.12 -29.29
C GLU A 231 23.48 13.86 -28.91
N VAL A 232 23.47 14.47 -27.72
CA VAL A 232 22.35 15.24 -27.21
C VAL A 232 22.82 16.62 -26.76
N THR A 233 21.95 17.60 -26.91
CA THR A 233 22.20 18.95 -26.40
C THR A 233 21.67 19.01 -24.96
N LEU A 234 22.60 19.16 -24.01
CA LEU A 234 22.23 19.43 -22.62
C LEU A 234 21.90 20.91 -22.45
N LEU A 235 21.02 21.19 -21.49
CA LEU A 235 20.75 22.56 -21.08
C LEU A 235 22.04 23.20 -20.57
N SER A 236 22.44 24.34 -21.16
CA SER A 236 23.60 25.12 -20.75
C SER A 236 23.23 26.60 -20.66
N PHE A 237 23.94 27.34 -19.83
CA PHE A 237 23.69 28.75 -19.58
C PHE A 237 24.85 29.58 -20.10
N ASP A 238 24.58 30.87 -20.41
CA ASP A 238 25.60 31.84 -20.71
C ASP A 238 26.45 32.14 -19.45
N PRO A 239 27.79 31.88 -19.46
CA PRO A 239 28.63 32.01 -18.28
C PRO A 239 28.69 33.44 -17.71
N GLU A 240 28.57 34.46 -18.59
CA GLU A 240 28.60 35.87 -18.15
C GLU A 240 27.29 36.24 -17.44
N ILE A 241 26.15 35.78 -17.94
CA ILE A 241 24.85 35.99 -17.28
C ILE A 241 24.81 35.23 -15.94
N GLU A 242 25.29 33.98 -15.91
CA GLU A 242 25.39 33.22 -14.68
C GLU A 242 26.19 33.92 -13.60
N LYS A 243 27.35 34.47 -13.98
CA LYS A 243 28.20 35.25 -13.07
C LYS A 243 27.50 36.50 -12.57
N GLN A 244 26.85 37.25 -13.46
CA GLN A 244 26.12 38.46 -13.09
C GLN A 244 24.95 38.16 -12.13
N VAL A 245 24.19 37.08 -12.38
CA VAL A 245 23.10 36.65 -11.45
C VAL A 245 23.67 36.34 -10.06
N LYS A 246 24.78 35.63 -9.97
CA LYS A 246 25.44 35.32 -8.69
C LYS A 246 25.94 36.58 -8.00
N ASP A 247 26.67 37.42 -8.70
CA ASP A 247 27.30 38.64 -8.12
C ASP A 247 26.25 39.65 -7.60
N LEU A 248 25.11 39.79 -8.29
CA LEU A 248 24.10 40.80 -7.97
C LEU A 248 23.04 40.31 -6.98
N PHE A 249 22.67 39.01 -6.99
CA PHE A 249 21.46 38.52 -6.30
C PHE A 249 21.72 37.52 -5.16
N SER A 250 22.97 37.01 -4.96
CA SER A 250 23.25 36.04 -3.91
C SER A 250 22.87 36.52 -2.52
N GLN A 251 23.21 37.75 -2.13
CA GLN A 251 22.88 38.24 -0.79
C GLN A 251 21.37 38.40 -0.57
N ALA A 252 20.65 38.87 -1.60
CA ALA A 252 19.19 39.00 -1.55
C ALA A 252 18.53 37.61 -1.43
N MET A 253 19.06 36.64 -2.16
CA MET A 253 18.59 35.24 -2.10
C MET A 253 18.83 34.61 -0.73
N ILE A 254 20.01 34.79 -0.13
CA ILE A 254 20.32 34.31 1.24
C ILE A 254 19.31 34.86 2.24
N ASN A 255 19.03 36.17 2.18
CA ASN A 255 18.07 36.83 3.08
C ASN A 255 16.63 36.30 2.86
N ALA A 256 16.25 36.01 1.62
CA ALA A 256 14.95 35.46 1.29
C ALA A 256 14.80 34.03 1.81
N ILE A 257 15.80 33.15 1.61
CA ILE A 257 15.85 31.76 2.05
C ILE A 257 15.72 31.65 3.59
N GLN A 258 16.36 32.56 4.33
CA GLN A 258 16.35 32.57 5.80
C GLN A 258 15.04 33.10 6.42
N THR A 259 14.00 33.33 5.62
CA THR A 259 12.67 33.69 6.12
C THR A 259 12.02 32.44 6.72
N GLU A 260 11.69 32.45 8.01
CA GLU A 260 11.23 31.29 8.77
C GLU A 260 9.88 30.73 8.25
N GLU A 261 8.90 31.62 8.03
CA GLU A 261 7.56 31.24 7.59
C GLU A 261 7.57 30.90 6.08
N LYS A 262 6.93 29.78 5.70
CA LYS A 262 6.98 29.22 4.35
C LYS A 262 6.48 30.18 3.27
N LEU A 263 5.24 30.67 3.40
CA LEU A 263 4.64 31.51 2.36
C LEU A 263 5.36 32.83 2.21
N ALA A 264 5.79 33.43 3.33
CA ALA A 264 6.61 34.66 3.30
C ALA A 264 7.98 34.40 2.67
N ARG A 265 8.58 33.23 2.90
CA ARG A 265 9.83 32.84 2.24
C ARG A 265 9.65 32.67 0.73
N GLU A 266 8.63 31.97 0.29
CA GLU A 266 8.30 31.80 -1.12
C GLU A 266 8.05 33.16 -1.80
N GLU A 267 7.31 34.04 -1.15
CA GLU A 267 7.07 35.40 -1.65
C GLU A 267 8.38 36.23 -1.76
N ASN A 268 9.27 36.11 -0.77
CA ASN A 268 10.56 36.82 -0.80
C ASN A 268 11.49 36.28 -1.87
N ILE A 269 11.52 34.97 -2.09
CA ILE A 269 12.28 34.30 -3.18
C ILE A 269 11.75 34.76 -4.54
N GLU A 270 10.42 34.79 -4.73
CA GLU A 270 9.81 35.25 -5.97
C GLU A 270 10.11 36.73 -6.25
N LYS A 271 10.12 37.58 -5.23
CA LYS A 271 10.56 38.97 -5.38
C LYS A 271 12.00 39.10 -5.86
N VAL A 272 12.92 38.26 -5.40
CA VAL A 272 14.30 38.24 -5.90
C VAL A 272 14.32 37.87 -7.37
N LYS A 273 13.52 36.86 -7.77
CA LYS A 273 13.39 36.43 -9.16
C LYS A 273 12.82 37.51 -10.07
N GLU A 274 11.72 38.14 -9.64
CA GLU A 274 11.12 39.28 -10.35
C GLU A 274 12.15 40.42 -10.52
N THR A 275 12.85 40.80 -9.45
CA THR A 275 13.88 41.88 -9.48
C THR A 275 15.02 41.53 -10.45
N ALA A 276 15.44 40.27 -10.49
CA ALA A 276 16.47 39.82 -11.42
C ALA A 276 15.97 39.88 -12.88
N LEU A 277 14.75 39.42 -13.15
CA LEU A 277 14.14 39.52 -14.48
C LEU A 277 13.99 40.96 -14.93
N GLU A 278 13.50 41.87 -14.09
CA GLU A 278 13.41 43.31 -14.39
C GLU A 278 14.77 43.92 -14.70
N HIS A 279 15.81 43.59 -13.93
CA HIS A 279 17.18 44.08 -14.16
C HIS A 279 17.67 43.64 -15.55
N PHE A 280 17.58 42.35 -15.87
CA PHE A 280 18.05 41.83 -17.15
C PHE A 280 17.18 42.28 -18.34
N GLU A 281 15.86 42.46 -18.14
CA GLU A 281 14.95 43.06 -19.11
C GLU A 281 15.46 44.46 -19.54
N ALA A 282 15.99 45.26 -18.57
CA ALA A 282 16.47 46.60 -18.80
C ALA A 282 17.86 46.67 -19.45
N VAL A 283 18.73 45.67 -19.21
CA VAL A 283 20.14 45.70 -19.67
C VAL A 283 20.43 44.91 -20.93
N LEU A 284 19.58 43.88 -21.23
CA LEU A 284 19.74 43.07 -22.44
C LEU A 284 19.30 43.85 -23.69
N GLU A 285 20.08 43.73 -24.77
CA GLU A 285 19.74 44.31 -26.05
C GLU A 285 18.44 43.72 -26.63
N GLU A 286 17.65 44.59 -27.28
CA GLU A 286 16.41 44.19 -27.93
C GLU A 286 16.72 43.45 -29.23
N ASN A 287 16.69 42.12 -29.19
CA ASN A 287 16.92 41.21 -30.31
C ASN A 287 16.12 39.92 -30.14
N ASP A 288 16.17 39.03 -31.14
CA ASP A 288 15.42 37.76 -31.15
C ASP A 288 15.87 36.78 -30.05
N GLU A 289 17.05 36.98 -29.44
CA GLU A 289 17.60 36.10 -28.39
C GLU A 289 17.16 36.50 -26.98
N LYS A 290 16.68 37.77 -26.80
CA LYS A 290 16.33 38.34 -25.48
C LYS A 290 15.38 37.45 -24.69
N ALA A 291 14.33 36.96 -25.32
CA ALA A 291 13.34 36.07 -24.65
C ALA A 291 14.00 34.78 -24.15
N GLY A 292 14.90 34.20 -24.92
CA GLY A 292 15.67 33.00 -24.54
C GLY A 292 16.61 33.27 -23.37
N LEU A 293 17.30 34.43 -23.38
CA LEU A 293 18.19 34.83 -22.29
C LEU A 293 17.42 35.13 -20.99
N LEU A 294 16.28 35.77 -21.05
CA LEU A 294 15.41 36.01 -19.88
C LEU A 294 14.92 34.69 -19.27
N LYS A 295 14.60 33.67 -20.11
CA LYS A 295 14.30 32.33 -19.63
C LYS A 295 15.48 31.70 -18.91
N GLN A 296 16.71 31.87 -19.43
CA GLN A 296 17.93 31.43 -18.74
C GLN A 296 18.12 32.17 -17.41
N VAL A 297 17.89 33.48 -17.32
CA VAL A 297 17.95 34.24 -16.06
C VAL A 297 17.00 33.62 -15.02
N SER A 298 15.75 33.36 -15.39
CA SER A 298 14.79 32.70 -14.48
C SER A 298 15.34 31.38 -13.92
N GLN A 299 15.88 30.52 -14.77
CA GLN A 299 16.46 29.23 -14.37
C GLN A 299 17.74 29.40 -13.54
N LEU A 300 18.56 30.41 -13.84
CA LEU A 300 19.76 30.72 -13.06
C LEU A 300 19.45 31.25 -11.66
N VAL A 301 18.33 31.99 -11.48
CA VAL A 301 17.87 32.38 -10.14
C VAL A 301 17.37 31.14 -9.35
N ASP A 302 16.67 30.19 -10.00
CA ASP A 302 16.28 28.95 -9.37
C ASP A 302 17.52 28.11 -8.98
N ASN A 303 18.56 28.08 -9.82
CA ASN A 303 19.84 27.45 -9.49
C ASN A 303 20.57 28.17 -8.34
N LEU A 304 20.53 29.50 -8.30
CA LEU A 304 21.11 30.29 -7.20
C LEU A 304 20.42 29.96 -5.87
N GLU A 305 19.09 29.84 -5.85
CA GLU A 305 18.36 29.39 -4.68
C GLU A 305 18.86 27.99 -4.22
N LYS A 306 18.94 27.06 -5.15
CA LYS A 306 19.46 25.69 -4.89
C LYS A 306 20.87 25.73 -4.31
N ASP A 307 21.78 26.46 -4.94
CA ASP A 307 23.19 26.54 -4.52
C ASP A 307 23.32 27.14 -3.12
N GLU A 308 22.60 28.23 -2.83
CA GLU A 308 22.67 28.89 -1.52
C GLU A 308 22.02 28.10 -0.38
N VAL A 309 20.87 27.44 -0.62
CA VAL A 309 20.28 26.52 0.37
C VAL A 309 21.26 25.42 0.71
N ARG A 310 21.87 24.81 -0.30
CA ARG A 310 22.82 23.69 -0.14
C ARG A 310 24.07 24.16 0.59
N ARG A 311 24.61 25.33 0.24
CA ARG A 311 25.78 25.94 0.89
C ARG A 311 25.51 26.24 2.38
N LEU A 312 24.40 26.91 2.69
CA LEU A 312 24.00 27.23 4.07
C LEU A 312 23.93 25.96 4.95
N ILE A 313 23.35 24.88 4.41
CA ILE A 313 23.19 23.62 5.16
C ILE A 313 24.51 22.86 5.28
N THR A 314 25.32 22.78 4.21
CA THR A 314 26.58 22.01 4.22
C THR A 314 27.70 22.70 4.95
N GLU A 315 27.89 24.01 4.73
CA GLU A 315 29.00 24.78 5.28
C GLU A 315 28.66 25.42 6.63
N GLU A 316 27.52 26.09 6.71
CA GLU A 316 27.14 26.87 7.88
C GLU A 316 26.25 26.11 8.88
N LYS A 317 25.71 24.94 8.49
CA LYS A 317 24.76 24.11 9.27
C LYS A 317 23.49 24.90 9.66
N VAL A 318 23.06 25.81 8.78
CA VAL A 318 21.84 26.63 8.95
C VAL A 318 20.75 26.12 8.02
N ARG A 319 19.59 25.82 8.56
CA ARG A 319 18.41 25.44 7.80
C ARG A 319 17.54 26.67 7.47
N PRO A 320 16.75 26.61 6.37
CA PRO A 320 15.90 27.74 5.95
C PRO A 320 14.94 28.26 7.03
N ASP A 321 14.46 27.39 7.92
CA ASP A 321 13.56 27.74 9.02
C ASP A 321 14.27 27.92 10.39
N GLY A 322 15.59 27.98 10.39
CA GLY A 322 16.42 28.25 11.58
C GLY A 322 16.62 27.08 12.53
N ARG A 323 16.02 25.90 12.26
CA ARG A 323 16.22 24.68 13.07
C ARG A 323 17.65 24.17 12.98
N LYS A 324 18.06 23.38 14.01
CA LYS A 324 19.25 22.56 13.97
C LYS A 324 19.07 21.38 12.99
N ILE A 325 20.16 20.79 12.55
CA ILE A 325 20.15 19.69 11.56
C ILE A 325 19.39 18.43 12.03
N ASP A 326 19.32 18.19 13.34
CA ASP A 326 18.67 17.04 13.97
C ASP A 326 17.35 17.40 14.70
N GLU A 327 16.83 18.59 14.50
CA GLU A 327 15.64 19.11 15.16
C GLU A 327 14.37 18.84 14.36
N ILE A 328 13.31 18.36 15.07
CA ILE A 328 11.98 18.13 14.52
C ILE A 328 11.15 19.41 14.64
N ARG A 329 10.28 19.68 13.66
CA ARG A 329 9.29 20.77 13.73
C ARG A 329 8.32 20.56 14.90
N PRO A 330 7.69 21.62 15.45
CA PRO A 330 6.70 21.50 16.51
C PRO A 330 5.60 20.49 16.16
N LEU A 331 5.25 19.66 17.14
CA LEU A 331 4.27 18.58 16.99
C LEU A 331 2.97 18.95 17.70
N SER A 332 1.85 18.53 17.14
CA SER A 332 0.56 18.43 17.84
C SER A 332 -0.30 17.32 17.26
N SER A 333 -1.12 16.73 18.10
CA SER A 333 -2.02 15.65 17.70
C SER A 333 -3.38 15.77 18.40
N GLU A 334 -4.43 15.37 17.69
CA GLU A 334 -5.82 15.43 18.15
C GLU A 334 -6.60 14.23 17.63
N ILE A 335 -7.57 13.74 18.41
CA ILE A 335 -8.50 12.70 17.99
C ILE A 335 -9.94 13.21 18.07
N ASP A 336 -10.87 12.50 17.41
CA ASP A 336 -12.33 12.79 17.46
C ASP A 336 -12.77 14.10 16.81
N LEU A 337 -11.98 14.66 15.93
CA LEU A 337 -12.40 15.85 15.15
C LEU A 337 -13.68 15.58 14.34
N LEU A 338 -13.88 14.34 13.89
CA LEU A 338 -15.01 13.95 13.04
C LEU A 338 -15.99 13.08 13.84
N PRO A 339 -17.22 13.58 14.18
CA PRO A 339 -18.06 12.91 15.17
C PRO A 339 -18.77 11.64 14.69
N ARG A 340 -18.93 11.43 13.39
CA ARG A 340 -19.68 10.28 12.83
C ARG A 340 -18.82 9.19 12.21
N VAL A 341 -17.53 9.41 12.05
CA VAL A 341 -16.60 8.37 11.60
C VAL A 341 -16.32 7.37 12.72
N HIS A 342 -15.73 6.23 12.37
CA HIS A 342 -15.46 5.20 13.37
C HIS A 342 -14.23 5.52 14.22
N GLY A 343 -13.31 6.33 13.71
CA GLY A 343 -12.19 6.94 14.41
C GLY A 343 -11.56 8.01 13.53
N SER A 344 -10.96 9.03 14.14
CA SER A 344 -10.21 10.05 13.41
C SER A 344 -9.01 10.52 14.20
N GLY A 345 -7.93 10.86 13.49
CA GLY A 345 -6.71 11.43 14.01
C GLY A 345 -6.24 12.59 13.16
N LEU A 346 -5.96 13.71 13.80
CA LEU A 346 -5.31 14.87 13.20
C LEU A 346 -3.88 14.92 13.73
N PHE A 347 -2.91 14.99 12.84
CA PHE A 347 -1.51 15.13 13.18
C PHE A 347 -0.91 16.33 12.45
N THR A 348 -0.21 17.17 13.20
CA THR A 348 0.44 18.37 12.69
C THR A 348 1.91 18.36 13.08
N ARG A 349 2.78 18.63 12.10
CA ARG A 349 4.22 18.81 12.29
C ARG A 349 4.65 20.07 11.55
N GLY A 350 4.83 21.18 12.29
CA GLY A 350 5.03 22.52 11.72
C GLY A 350 3.88 22.85 10.76
N GLN A 351 4.22 23.12 9.50
CA GLN A 351 3.28 23.44 8.42
C GLN A 351 2.96 22.21 7.55
N THR A 352 2.87 21.05 8.16
CA THR A 352 2.39 19.82 7.52
C THR A 352 1.33 19.18 8.41
N GLN A 353 0.12 19.02 7.87
CA GLN A 353 -1.05 18.55 8.61
C GLN A 353 -1.78 17.46 7.82
N ALA A 354 -2.09 16.36 8.47
CA ALA A 354 -2.88 15.25 7.92
C ALA A 354 -4.03 14.87 8.85
N LEU A 355 -5.22 14.77 8.28
CA LEU A 355 -6.42 14.24 8.95
C LEU A 355 -6.73 12.87 8.40
N THR A 356 -6.70 11.85 9.24
CA THR A 356 -7.03 10.47 8.82
C THR A 356 -8.33 10.03 9.49
N SER A 357 -9.22 9.47 8.70
CA SER A 357 -10.44 8.79 9.16
C SER A 357 -10.30 7.28 9.03
N ALA A 358 -10.79 6.54 10.03
CA ALA A 358 -10.88 5.09 10.02
C ALA A 358 -12.33 4.65 9.82
N THR A 359 -12.54 3.68 8.93
CA THR A 359 -13.81 3.00 8.71
C THR A 359 -13.63 1.51 8.95
N LEU A 360 -14.48 0.94 9.79
CA LEU A 360 -14.55 -0.48 10.09
C LEU A 360 -15.75 -1.09 9.38
N ALA A 361 -15.56 -2.23 8.74
CA ALA A 361 -16.60 -2.95 8.02
C ALA A 361 -16.45 -4.46 8.23
N PRO A 362 -17.48 -5.28 7.99
CA PRO A 362 -17.36 -6.73 8.00
C PRO A 362 -16.28 -7.23 7.03
N LEU A 363 -15.71 -8.41 7.29
CA LEU A 363 -14.64 -9.00 6.49
C LEU A 363 -15.00 -9.10 5.00
N GLY A 364 -16.25 -9.39 4.66
CA GLY A 364 -16.71 -9.48 3.26
C GLY A 364 -16.64 -8.17 2.45
N GLU A 365 -16.36 -7.03 3.09
CA GLU A 365 -16.16 -5.73 2.43
C GLU A 365 -14.68 -5.50 2.00
N TYR A 366 -13.85 -6.54 2.01
CA TYR A 366 -12.46 -6.43 1.56
C TYR A 366 -12.36 -6.02 0.08
N GLN A 367 -11.25 -5.38 -0.28
CA GLN A 367 -10.98 -5.05 -1.68
C GLN A 367 -10.58 -6.31 -2.44
N VAL A 368 -11.34 -6.66 -3.48
CA VAL A 368 -10.98 -7.77 -4.39
C VAL A 368 -9.84 -7.33 -5.29
N ILE A 369 -8.78 -8.14 -5.37
CA ILE A 369 -7.62 -7.93 -6.22
C ILE A 369 -7.74 -8.86 -7.44
N ASP A 370 -7.90 -8.29 -8.63
CA ASP A 370 -7.86 -9.01 -9.91
C ASP A 370 -6.54 -8.70 -10.60
N GLY A 371 -5.47 -9.40 -10.21
CA GLY A 371 -4.11 -9.17 -10.66
C GLY A 371 -3.38 -10.43 -11.10
N LEU A 372 -2.09 -10.29 -11.39
CA LEU A 372 -1.22 -11.41 -11.80
C LEU A 372 -0.72 -12.24 -10.61
N GLY A 373 -0.70 -11.64 -9.41
CA GLY A 373 -0.24 -12.29 -8.19
C GLY A 373 -1.23 -13.30 -7.62
N ILE A 374 -0.84 -13.90 -6.50
CA ILE A 374 -1.65 -14.86 -5.74
C ILE A 374 -2.62 -14.19 -4.76
N GLU A 375 -2.42 -12.93 -4.42
CA GLU A 375 -3.33 -12.18 -3.55
C GLU A 375 -4.68 -11.97 -4.24
N GLU A 376 -5.76 -12.37 -3.58
CA GLU A 376 -7.13 -12.21 -4.07
C GLU A 376 -7.90 -11.11 -3.36
N GLY A 377 -7.40 -10.62 -2.22
CA GLY A 377 -8.07 -9.59 -1.44
C GLY A 377 -7.20 -8.85 -0.45
N LYS A 378 -7.62 -7.63 -0.12
CA LYS A 378 -6.97 -6.75 0.81
C LYS A 378 -7.97 -6.23 1.84
N ARG A 379 -7.79 -6.58 3.13
CA ARG A 379 -8.67 -6.16 4.22
C ARG A 379 -8.20 -4.90 4.97
N PHE A 380 -6.94 -4.54 4.86
CA PHE A 380 -6.40 -3.28 5.36
C PHE A 380 -6.04 -2.39 4.18
N ILE A 381 -6.63 -1.20 4.13
CA ILE A 381 -6.55 -0.28 3.00
C ILE A 381 -6.19 1.10 3.55
N HIS A 382 -5.18 1.75 2.95
CA HIS A 382 -4.82 3.13 3.28
C HIS A 382 -4.83 3.99 2.01
N HIS A 383 -5.81 4.85 1.87
CA HIS A 383 -5.89 5.84 0.81
C HIS A 383 -5.36 7.19 1.27
N TYR A 384 -4.74 7.91 0.36
CA TYR A 384 -4.09 9.19 0.61
C TYR A 384 -4.51 10.19 -0.46
N ASN A 385 -4.97 11.36 -0.03
CA ASN A 385 -5.41 12.46 -0.88
C ASN A 385 -4.56 13.70 -0.62
N PHE A 386 -4.14 14.36 -1.71
CA PHE A 386 -3.34 15.58 -1.67
C PHE A 386 -4.02 16.69 -2.48
N PRO A 387 -5.01 17.40 -1.91
CA PRO A 387 -5.70 18.48 -2.60
C PRO A 387 -4.81 19.69 -2.78
N GLN A 388 -5.03 20.46 -3.83
CA GLN A 388 -4.18 21.61 -4.20
C GLN A 388 -4.14 22.71 -3.13
N PHE A 389 -5.21 22.87 -2.36
CA PHE A 389 -5.24 23.84 -1.27
C PHE A 389 -4.20 23.55 -0.17
N SER A 390 -3.74 22.31 -0.04
CA SER A 390 -2.73 21.92 0.96
C SER A 390 -1.38 22.63 0.75
N VAL A 391 -1.13 23.13 -0.45
CA VAL A 391 0.05 23.94 -0.81
C VAL A 391 -0.33 25.36 -1.25
N GLY A 392 -1.56 25.81 -0.97
CA GLY A 392 -2.02 27.15 -1.28
C GLY A 392 -2.25 27.43 -2.77
N SER A 393 -2.36 26.39 -3.61
CA SER A 393 -2.53 26.54 -5.06
C SER A 393 -3.92 26.14 -5.55
N VAL A 394 -4.25 26.55 -6.76
CA VAL A 394 -5.43 26.10 -7.50
C VAL A 394 -5.02 25.02 -8.50
N GLY A 395 -5.90 24.07 -8.76
CA GLY A 395 -5.61 23.00 -9.69
C GLY A 395 -6.84 22.18 -10.05
N ARG A 396 -6.68 21.25 -10.99
CA ARG A 396 -7.75 20.37 -11.44
C ARG A 396 -8.04 19.29 -10.41
N ALA A 397 -9.30 19.16 -10.01
CA ALA A 397 -9.75 17.98 -9.29
C ALA A 397 -9.78 16.77 -10.25
N GLY A 398 -9.24 15.64 -9.82
CA GLY A 398 -9.14 14.43 -10.63
C GLY A 398 -8.98 13.17 -9.78
N SER A 399 -8.73 12.04 -10.43
CA SER A 399 -8.36 10.81 -9.73
C SER A 399 -6.96 10.95 -9.12
N PRO A 400 -6.66 10.22 -8.02
CA PRO A 400 -5.33 10.21 -7.44
C PRO A 400 -4.23 9.93 -8.46
N GLY A 401 -3.17 10.71 -8.45
CA GLY A 401 -2.01 10.54 -9.29
C GLY A 401 -1.06 9.44 -8.77
N ARG A 402 -0.02 9.11 -9.55
CA ARG A 402 0.97 8.10 -9.17
C ARG A 402 1.65 8.41 -7.82
N ARG A 403 1.85 9.71 -7.49
CA ARG A 403 2.46 10.12 -6.22
C ARG A 403 1.54 9.83 -5.04
N GLU A 404 0.27 10.15 -5.15
CA GLU A 404 -0.73 9.90 -4.10
C GLU A 404 -0.90 8.39 -3.84
N ILE A 405 -0.97 7.58 -4.91
CA ILE A 405 -0.99 6.11 -4.81
C ILE A 405 0.25 5.61 -4.07
N GLY A 406 1.44 6.11 -4.41
CA GLY A 406 2.69 5.72 -3.74
C GLY A 406 2.75 6.10 -2.27
N HIS A 407 2.23 7.27 -1.89
CA HIS A 407 2.18 7.72 -0.49
C HIS A 407 1.15 6.91 0.32
N GLY A 408 0.00 6.58 -0.26
CA GLY A 408 -0.98 5.69 0.37
C GLY A 408 -0.40 4.30 0.63
N ALA A 409 0.26 3.71 -0.37
CA ALA A 409 0.90 2.40 -0.25
C ALA A 409 2.02 2.36 0.80
N LEU A 410 2.81 3.44 0.94
CA LEU A 410 3.81 3.55 2.01
C LEU A 410 3.16 3.54 3.40
N GLY A 411 2.08 4.32 3.59
CA GLY A 411 1.33 4.34 4.84
C GLY A 411 0.69 2.97 5.14
N GLU A 412 0.18 2.29 4.13
CA GLU A 412 -0.38 0.94 4.27
C GLU A 412 0.69 -0.06 4.71
N ARG A 413 1.85 -0.10 4.06
CA ARG A 413 2.97 -0.97 4.47
C ARG A 413 3.43 -0.71 5.90
N ALA A 414 3.52 0.57 6.29
CA ALA A 414 3.96 0.96 7.62
C ALA A 414 2.99 0.49 8.72
N LEU A 415 1.69 0.62 8.50
CA LEU A 415 0.66 0.33 9.49
C LEU A 415 0.22 -1.14 9.47
N LYS A 416 0.25 -1.82 8.32
CA LYS A 416 -0.16 -3.23 8.16
C LYS A 416 0.50 -4.16 9.18
N GLN A 417 1.75 -3.85 9.56
CA GLN A 417 2.54 -4.70 10.46
C GLN A 417 2.05 -4.70 11.92
N VAL A 418 1.21 -3.74 12.29
CA VAL A 418 0.64 -3.65 13.64
C VAL A 418 -0.87 -3.92 13.67
N ILE A 419 -1.49 -4.18 12.53
CA ILE A 419 -2.91 -4.52 12.43
C ILE A 419 -3.13 -5.93 13.00
N PRO A 420 -4.14 -6.14 13.86
CA PRO A 420 -4.46 -7.46 14.41
C PRO A 420 -4.92 -8.42 13.32
N THR A 421 -4.81 -9.73 13.59
CA THR A 421 -5.27 -10.79 12.68
C THR A 421 -6.80 -10.75 12.50
N PRO A 422 -7.36 -11.36 11.44
CA PRO A 422 -8.82 -11.49 11.29
C PRO A 422 -9.50 -12.22 12.44
N GLU A 423 -8.81 -13.17 13.07
CA GLU A 423 -9.30 -13.94 14.21
C GLU A 423 -9.44 -13.09 15.46
N ASP A 424 -8.49 -12.17 15.68
CA ASP A 424 -8.48 -11.28 16.84
C ASP A 424 -9.39 -10.05 16.63
N PHE A 425 -9.51 -9.57 15.38
CA PHE A 425 -10.30 -8.39 15.03
C PHE A 425 -10.92 -8.57 13.63
N PRO A 426 -12.15 -9.13 13.54
CA PRO A 426 -12.76 -9.60 12.29
C PRO A 426 -13.35 -8.46 11.44
N TYR A 427 -12.56 -7.42 11.17
CA TYR A 427 -12.97 -6.26 10.38
C TYR A 427 -12.06 -6.07 9.16
N THR A 428 -12.68 -5.61 8.09
CA THR A 428 -11.99 -4.86 7.04
C THR A 428 -11.83 -3.43 7.52
N ILE A 429 -10.62 -2.89 7.41
CA ILE A 429 -10.24 -1.58 7.93
C ILE A 429 -9.81 -0.70 6.76
N ARG A 430 -10.46 0.44 6.59
CA ARG A 430 -10.06 1.44 5.61
C ARG A 430 -9.68 2.74 6.29
N LEU A 431 -8.45 3.20 6.05
CA LEU A 431 -8.00 4.54 6.38
C LEU A 431 -8.05 5.44 5.15
N VAL A 432 -8.47 6.67 5.35
CA VAL A 432 -8.37 7.74 4.35
C VAL A 432 -7.69 8.93 4.99
N SER A 433 -6.54 9.29 4.45
CA SER A 433 -5.75 10.45 4.91
C SER A 433 -5.93 11.62 3.95
N GLU A 434 -6.44 12.73 4.47
CA GLU A 434 -6.55 14.01 3.78
C GLU A 434 -5.40 14.91 4.22
N VAL A 435 -4.56 15.33 3.30
CA VAL A 435 -3.50 16.31 3.59
C VAL A 435 -4.11 17.71 3.57
N LEU A 436 -4.15 18.35 4.73
CA LEU A 436 -4.77 19.67 4.88
C LEU A 436 -3.78 20.81 4.65
N GLU A 437 -2.51 20.60 5.01
CA GLU A 437 -1.40 21.51 4.80
C GLU A 437 -0.11 20.72 4.54
N SER A 438 0.76 21.21 3.66
CA SER A 438 2.02 20.53 3.34
C SER A 438 3.21 21.46 3.17
N ASN A 439 4.23 21.20 3.97
CA ASN A 439 5.59 21.70 3.82
C ASN A 439 6.59 20.54 3.95
N GLY A 440 6.43 19.51 3.11
CA GLY A 440 7.26 18.31 3.09
C GLY A 440 6.81 17.22 4.07
N SER A 441 7.10 15.97 3.72
CA SER A 441 6.84 14.76 4.52
C SER A 441 5.37 14.51 4.90
N SER A 442 4.44 14.85 4.03
CA SER A 442 3.00 14.63 4.24
C SER A 442 2.63 13.14 4.37
N SER A 443 3.36 12.24 3.68
CA SER A 443 3.15 10.79 3.80
C SER A 443 3.47 10.28 5.22
N GLN A 444 4.51 10.82 5.86
CA GLN A 444 4.86 10.45 7.23
C GLN A 444 3.86 11.03 8.23
N ALA A 445 3.35 12.23 7.99
CA ALA A 445 2.24 12.78 8.78
C ALA A 445 0.97 11.90 8.66
N SER A 446 0.67 11.36 7.47
CA SER A 446 -0.47 10.46 7.28
C SER A 446 -0.33 9.13 8.04
N ILE A 447 0.89 8.61 8.21
CA ILE A 447 1.16 7.43 9.06
C ILE A 447 0.85 7.75 10.52
N CYS A 448 1.33 8.88 11.03
CA CYS A 448 1.08 9.31 12.40
C CYS A 448 -0.43 9.54 12.67
N ALA A 449 -1.11 10.25 11.76
CA ALA A 449 -2.56 10.44 11.83
C ALA A 449 -3.33 9.11 11.71
N GLY A 450 -2.84 8.17 10.89
CA GLY A 450 -3.37 6.82 10.74
C GLY A 450 -3.28 6.02 12.04
N THR A 451 -2.17 6.09 12.75
CA THR A 451 -2.01 5.50 14.09
C THR A 451 -3.05 6.04 15.06
N LEU A 452 -3.21 7.36 15.13
CA LEU A 452 -4.23 8.01 15.99
C LEU A 452 -5.64 7.56 15.62
N ALA A 453 -5.96 7.52 14.33
CA ALA A 453 -7.28 7.10 13.84
C ALA A 453 -7.59 5.64 14.17
N LEU A 454 -6.63 4.73 14.01
CA LEU A 454 -6.77 3.32 14.38
C LEU A 454 -7.02 3.14 15.88
N MET A 455 -6.23 3.81 16.72
CA MET A 455 -6.37 3.75 18.17
C MET A 455 -7.70 4.38 18.64
N ALA A 456 -8.10 5.50 18.07
CA ALA A 456 -9.37 6.15 18.33
C ALA A 456 -10.58 5.30 17.87
N ALA A 457 -10.42 4.52 16.80
CA ALA A 457 -11.44 3.58 16.32
C ALA A 457 -11.56 2.30 17.19
N GLY A 458 -10.66 2.08 18.13
CA GLY A 458 -10.63 0.88 18.97
C GLY A 458 -10.04 -0.33 18.26
N VAL A 459 -9.25 -0.15 17.19
CA VAL A 459 -8.47 -1.23 16.58
C VAL A 459 -7.33 -1.59 17.51
N PRO A 460 -7.26 -2.83 18.01
CA PRO A 460 -6.20 -3.25 18.96
C PRO A 460 -4.87 -3.47 18.23
N ILE A 461 -4.28 -2.39 17.71
CA ILE A 461 -2.98 -2.45 17.05
C ILE A 461 -1.91 -2.90 18.05
N LYS A 462 -0.92 -3.66 17.54
CA LYS A 462 0.18 -4.21 18.35
C LYS A 462 0.99 -3.12 19.05
N ALA A 463 1.25 -2.02 18.37
CA ALA A 463 1.96 -0.85 18.89
C ALA A 463 1.68 0.38 18.01
N PRO A 464 1.81 1.61 18.54
CA PRO A 464 1.79 2.83 17.75
C PRO A 464 2.95 2.87 16.75
N VAL A 465 2.70 3.43 15.56
CA VAL A 465 3.69 3.64 14.50
C VAL A 465 3.85 5.13 14.27
N ALA A 466 5.09 5.60 14.23
CA ALA A 466 5.42 6.96 13.80
C ALA A 466 6.31 6.93 12.57
N GLY A 467 6.20 7.95 11.74
CA GLY A 467 7.00 8.11 10.53
C GLY A 467 7.73 9.44 10.51
N ILE A 468 8.94 9.44 9.96
CA ILE A 468 9.80 10.62 9.79
C ILE A 468 10.50 10.57 8.41
N ALA A 469 10.79 11.72 7.83
CA ALA A 469 11.61 11.83 6.64
C ALA A 469 12.95 12.51 6.98
N MET A 470 14.01 11.83 6.56
CA MET A 470 15.39 12.28 6.64
C MET A 470 15.81 12.82 5.29
N GLY A 471 16.71 13.78 5.26
CA GLY A 471 17.30 14.31 4.06
C GLY A 471 18.81 14.22 4.04
N LEU A 472 19.37 14.46 2.87
CA LEU A 472 20.80 14.53 2.65
C LEU A 472 21.11 15.70 1.73
N ILE A 473 22.12 16.47 2.08
CA ILE A 473 22.74 17.44 1.18
C ILE A 473 24.24 17.16 1.16
N SER A 474 24.80 17.01 -0.03
CA SER A 474 26.22 16.70 -0.24
C SER A 474 26.81 17.55 -1.36
N ASP A 475 28.06 18.02 -1.18
CA ASP A 475 28.85 18.66 -2.22
C ASP A 475 29.80 17.69 -2.93
N GLY A 476 29.65 16.39 -2.66
CA GLY A 476 30.51 15.31 -3.19
C GLY A 476 31.68 14.95 -2.27
N THR A 477 32.05 15.85 -1.33
CA THR A 477 33.12 15.64 -0.34
C THR A 477 32.53 15.67 1.08
N ASN A 478 31.74 16.69 1.37
CA ASN A 478 31.07 16.85 2.65
C ASN A 478 29.58 16.51 2.46
N TYR A 479 28.96 16.04 3.53
CA TYR A 479 27.52 15.79 3.54
C TYR A 479 26.90 16.21 4.88
N THR A 480 25.60 16.46 4.86
CA THR A 480 24.80 16.73 6.05
C THR A 480 23.51 15.91 5.97
N VAL A 481 23.29 15.07 6.97
CA VAL A 481 22.01 14.37 7.15
C VAL A 481 21.07 15.30 7.92
N LEU A 482 19.86 15.48 7.43
CA LEU A 482 18.83 16.33 8.02
C LEU A 482 17.70 15.48 8.59
N THR A 483 17.26 15.80 9.81
CA THR A 483 16.07 15.21 10.42
C THR A 483 14.84 16.08 10.12
N ASP A 484 13.72 15.45 9.77
CA ASP A 484 12.46 16.13 9.47
C ASP A 484 12.59 17.20 8.40
N ILE A 485 12.81 16.77 7.16
CA ILE A 485 12.95 17.68 6.04
C ILE A 485 11.64 18.40 5.70
N GLN A 486 11.74 19.70 5.43
CA GLN A 486 10.68 20.50 4.85
C GLN A 486 10.69 20.48 3.31
N GLY A 487 9.66 21.06 2.67
CA GLY A 487 9.49 21.00 1.22
C GLY A 487 10.68 21.51 0.42
N LEU A 488 11.30 22.60 0.84
CA LEU A 488 12.48 23.16 0.18
C LEU A 488 13.69 22.22 0.28
N GLU A 489 13.91 21.60 1.44
CA GLU A 489 15.00 20.64 1.67
C GLU A 489 14.78 19.32 0.93
N ASP A 490 13.52 18.87 0.79
CA ASP A 490 13.16 17.74 -0.08
C ASP A 490 13.41 18.08 -1.56
N HIS A 491 12.96 19.26 -2.01
CA HIS A 491 13.08 19.64 -3.42
C HIS A 491 14.53 19.83 -3.87
N LEU A 492 15.34 20.51 -3.07
CA LEU A 492 16.72 20.89 -3.39
C LEU A 492 17.79 19.93 -2.85
N GLY A 493 17.39 18.99 -1.99
CA GLY A 493 18.27 17.97 -1.40
C GLY A 493 18.56 16.80 -2.32
N ASP A 494 19.47 15.92 -1.88
CA ASP A 494 19.97 14.76 -2.62
C ASP A 494 19.25 13.47 -2.27
N MET A 495 18.58 13.42 -1.12
CA MET A 495 17.90 12.23 -0.62
C MET A 495 16.63 12.63 0.15
N ASP A 496 15.56 11.87 -0.07
CA ASP A 496 14.36 11.80 0.77
C ASP A 496 14.26 10.36 1.31
N PHE A 497 14.57 10.20 2.60
CA PHE A 497 14.65 8.91 3.25
C PHE A 497 13.60 8.80 4.36
N LYS A 498 12.54 8.06 4.09
CA LYS A 498 11.38 7.89 4.95
C LYS A 498 11.50 6.64 5.78
N VAL A 499 11.37 6.76 7.08
CA VAL A 499 11.44 5.66 8.03
C VAL A 499 10.20 5.68 8.92
N ALA A 500 9.47 4.58 8.97
CA ALA A 500 8.35 4.38 9.87
C ALA A 500 8.59 3.16 10.76
N GLY A 501 8.09 3.21 11.99
CA GLY A 501 8.21 2.10 12.92
C GLY A 501 7.63 2.38 14.29
N THR A 502 7.70 1.35 15.13
CA THR A 502 7.30 1.36 16.52
C THR A 502 8.49 1.68 17.43
N THR A 503 8.33 1.55 18.74
CA THR A 503 9.46 1.58 19.69
C THR A 503 10.38 0.38 19.54
N THR A 504 9.88 -0.75 19.01
CA THR A 504 10.64 -2.00 18.85
C THR A 504 11.51 -1.97 17.60
N GLY A 505 10.97 -1.51 16.46
CA GLY A 505 11.71 -1.55 15.21
C GLY A 505 10.97 -0.91 14.01
N ILE A 506 11.58 -1.06 12.86
CA ILE A 506 11.11 -0.51 11.58
C ILE A 506 9.95 -1.34 11.04
N THR A 507 8.91 -0.66 10.56
CA THR A 507 7.76 -1.27 9.86
C THR A 507 7.72 -0.94 8.38
N ALA A 508 8.27 0.20 7.97
CA ALA A 508 8.43 0.55 6.56
C ALA A 508 9.61 1.50 6.35
N LEU A 509 10.17 1.43 5.14
CA LEU A 509 11.28 2.25 4.73
C LEU A 509 11.14 2.57 3.24
N GLN A 510 11.39 3.83 2.88
CA GLN A 510 11.42 4.25 1.48
C GLN A 510 12.50 5.30 1.29
N MET A 511 13.30 5.15 0.24
CA MET A 511 14.35 6.10 -0.11
C MET A 511 14.24 6.50 -1.57
N ASP A 512 14.21 7.80 -1.81
CA ASP A 512 14.31 8.44 -3.10
C ASP A 512 15.60 9.26 -3.16
N ILE A 513 16.41 9.04 -4.17
CA ILE A 513 17.69 9.72 -4.37
C ILE A 513 17.69 10.50 -5.68
N LYS A 514 18.36 11.65 -5.68
CA LYS A 514 18.58 12.50 -6.86
C LYS A 514 20.04 12.50 -7.33
N ILE A 515 20.90 11.78 -6.61
CA ILE A 515 22.32 11.55 -6.94
C ILE A 515 22.53 10.06 -7.28
N GLN A 516 23.72 9.67 -7.69
CA GLN A 516 23.99 8.31 -8.14
C GLN A 516 23.95 7.24 -7.04
N GLY A 517 23.94 7.62 -5.78
CA GLY A 517 23.76 6.73 -4.64
C GLY A 517 24.42 7.25 -3.35
N ILE A 518 24.22 6.50 -2.27
CA ILE A 518 24.73 6.82 -0.93
C ILE A 518 25.53 5.66 -0.34
N THR A 519 26.42 6.00 0.60
CA THR A 519 27.30 5.04 1.27
C THR A 519 26.64 4.41 2.49
N GLU A 520 27.20 3.29 2.97
CA GLU A 520 26.80 2.65 4.23
C GLU A 520 26.81 3.63 5.41
N GLN A 521 27.84 4.49 5.50
CA GLN A 521 27.98 5.46 6.59
C GLN A 521 26.79 6.42 6.63
N ILE A 522 26.37 6.95 5.48
CA ILE A 522 25.23 7.86 5.38
C ILE A 522 23.92 7.13 5.76
N LEU A 523 23.74 5.90 5.29
CA LEU A 523 22.58 5.08 5.67
C LEU A 523 22.51 4.84 7.18
N ARG A 524 23.63 4.48 7.79
CA ARG A 524 23.74 4.23 9.25
C ARG A 524 23.42 5.49 10.06
N GLU A 525 23.95 6.64 9.64
CA GLU A 525 23.69 7.92 10.28
C GLU A 525 22.21 8.31 10.16
N ALA A 526 21.64 8.21 8.96
CA ALA A 526 20.25 8.53 8.71
C ALA A 526 19.30 7.63 9.52
N LEU A 527 19.54 6.33 9.58
CA LEU A 527 18.76 5.40 10.39
C LEU A 527 18.85 5.70 11.90
N THR A 528 20.03 6.08 12.39
CA THR A 528 20.25 6.42 13.79
C THR A 528 19.50 7.69 14.19
N GLN A 529 19.57 8.74 13.36
CA GLN A 529 18.83 9.98 13.57
C GLN A 529 17.32 9.77 13.44
N ALA A 530 16.89 8.98 12.46
CA ALA A 530 15.47 8.63 12.27
C ALA A 530 14.89 7.90 13.48
N LYS A 531 15.65 7.02 14.13
CA LYS A 531 15.22 6.32 15.34
C LYS A 531 14.94 7.30 16.48
N LYS A 532 15.85 8.27 16.72
CA LYS A 532 15.66 9.31 17.73
C LYS A 532 14.38 10.10 17.47
N ALA A 533 14.22 10.59 16.23
CA ALA A 533 13.05 11.35 15.83
C ALA A 533 11.75 10.56 15.95
N ARG A 534 11.77 9.28 15.60
CA ARG A 534 10.61 8.38 15.72
C ARG A 534 10.14 8.26 17.16
N PHE A 535 11.06 8.14 18.12
CA PHE A 535 10.70 8.08 19.54
C PHE A 535 10.08 9.39 20.06
N GLU A 536 10.57 10.54 19.65
CA GLU A 536 9.99 11.85 20.02
C GLU A 536 8.54 11.97 19.46
N ILE A 537 8.30 11.53 18.23
CA ILE A 537 6.97 11.55 17.64
C ILE A 537 6.04 10.53 18.33
N LEU A 538 6.53 9.33 18.67
CA LEU A 538 5.76 8.33 19.40
C LEU A 538 5.32 8.84 20.77
N GLU A 539 6.16 9.62 21.47
CA GLU A 539 5.81 10.27 22.73
C GLU A 539 4.65 11.25 22.55
N GLU A 540 4.65 12.06 21.48
CA GLU A 540 3.53 12.96 21.16
C GLU A 540 2.23 12.17 20.90
N LEU A 541 2.28 11.13 20.06
CA LEU A 541 1.10 10.31 19.73
C LEU A 541 0.52 9.65 20.98
N THR A 542 1.36 9.08 21.83
CA THR A 542 0.93 8.38 23.05
C THR A 542 0.49 9.33 24.15
N SER A 543 0.92 10.59 24.12
CA SER A 543 0.38 11.64 25.02
C SER A 543 -1.08 11.96 24.71
N THR A 544 -1.49 11.88 23.46
CA THR A 544 -2.86 12.13 23.00
C THR A 544 -3.76 10.92 23.19
N ILE A 545 -3.27 9.73 22.88
CA ILE A 545 -3.96 8.46 23.13
C ILE A 545 -2.94 7.38 23.46
N ALA A 546 -2.93 6.92 24.71
CA ALA A 546 -1.92 5.98 25.23
C ALA A 546 -2.17 4.53 24.77
N GLU A 547 -3.43 4.14 24.66
CA GLU A 547 -3.85 2.78 24.28
C GLU A 547 -5.07 2.85 23.34
N PRO A 548 -5.26 1.86 22.45
CA PRO A 548 -6.48 1.75 21.66
C PRO A 548 -7.73 1.76 22.53
N ARG A 549 -8.79 2.42 22.08
CA ARG A 549 -10.07 2.43 22.78
C ARG A 549 -10.61 1.01 22.91
N LYS A 550 -11.22 0.72 24.05
CA LYS A 550 -11.85 -0.59 24.32
C LYS A 550 -13.20 -0.73 23.61
N GLU A 551 -13.92 0.39 23.46
CA GLU A 551 -15.24 0.42 22.82
C GLU A 551 -15.14 1.04 21.43
N LEU A 552 -15.81 0.41 20.47
CA LEU A 552 -15.96 0.94 19.13
C LEU A 552 -16.91 2.14 19.12
N SER A 553 -16.78 3.00 18.12
CA SER A 553 -17.75 4.05 17.83
C SER A 553 -19.19 3.48 17.78
N PRO A 554 -20.19 4.20 18.28
CA PRO A 554 -21.59 3.77 18.15
C PRO A 554 -22.06 3.66 16.69
N TYR A 555 -21.32 4.26 15.77
CA TYR A 555 -21.58 4.20 14.32
C TYR A 555 -20.86 3.04 13.63
N ALA A 556 -19.88 2.41 14.31
CA ALA A 556 -19.19 1.24 13.78
C ALA A 556 -20.08 -0.02 13.91
N PRO A 557 -20.09 -0.91 12.91
CA PRO A 557 -20.80 -2.17 13.03
C PRO A 557 -20.18 -3.02 14.15
N LYS A 558 -21.01 -3.58 15.01
CA LYS A 558 -20.60 -4.66 15.92
C LYS A 558 -20.65 -5.97 15.18
N ILE A 559 -19.72 -6.86 15.46
CA ILE A 559 -19.64 -8.19 14.84
C ILE A 559 -19.70 -9.23 15.94
N GLU A 560 -20.63 -10.19 15.81
CA GLU A 560 -20.63 -11.44 16.57
C GLU A 560 -20.25 -12.59 15.66
N MET A 561 -19.34 -13.44 16.15
CA MET A 561 -18.94 -14.66 15.49
C MET A 561 -19.61 -15.86 16.16
N ILE A 562 -20.25 -16.69 15.37
CA ILE A 562 -20.74 -17.99 15.82
C ILE A 562 -20.21 -19.10 14.93
N SER A 563 -20.06 -20.32 15.44
CA SER A 563 -19.63 -21.47 14.65
C SER A 563 -20.79 -22.43 14.47
N ILE A 564 -20.99 -22.88 13.26
CA ILE A 564 -21.95 -23.93 12.90
C ILE A 564 -21.21 -25.10 12.28
N HIS A 565 -21.78 -26.29 12.34
CA HIS A 565 -21.19 -27.44 11.66
C HIS A 565 -21.17 -27.20 10.13
N PRO A 566 -20.09 -27.50 9.39
CA PRO A 566 -20.00 -27.23 7.95
C PRO A 566 -21.14 -27.79 7.13
N ASP A 567 -21.68 -28.97 7.50
CA ASP A 567 -22.84 -29.60 6.85
C ASP A 567 -24.12 -28.73 6.96
N LYS A 568 -24.19 -27.84 7.92
CA LYS A 568 -25.33 -26.93 8.14
C LYS A 568 -25.26 -25.63 7.34
N ILE A 569 -24.12 -25.31 6.73
CA ILE A 569 -23.95 -24.12 5.91
C ILE A 569 -25.05 -24.05 4.83
N LYS A 570 -25.32 -25.18 4.16
CA LYS A 570 -26.37 -25.26 3.12
C LYS A 570 -27.77 -24.96 3.66
N VAL A 571 -28.03 -25.26 4.94
CA VAL A 571 -29.34 -25.01 5.59
C VAL A 571 -29.50 -23.50 5.87
N VAL A 572 -28.44 -22.87 6.34
CA VAL A 572 -28.44 -21.42 6.64
C VAL A 572 -28.49 -20.59 5.37
N ILE A 573 -27.76 -20.98 4.33
CA ILE A 573 -27.80 -20.30 3.01
C ILE A 573 -29.16 -20.51 2.35
N GLY A 574 -29.68 -21.72 2.36
CA GLY A 574 -30.91 -22.10 1.67
C GLY A 574 -30.73 -22.26 0.16
N ARG A 575 -31.78 -22.68 -0.54
CA ARG A 575 -31.76 -22.86 -1.99
C ARG A 575 -31.61 -21.51 -2.69
N GLY A 576 -30.48 -21.31 -3.40
CA GLY A 576 -30.21 -20.04 -4.10
C GLY A 576 -30.06 -18.84 -3.17
N GLY A 577 -29.74 -19.05 -1.88
CA GLY A 577 -29.57 -17.97 -0.92
C GLY A 577 -30.87 -17.50 -0.25
N GLU A 578 -31.99 -18.19 -0.48
CA GLU A 578 -33.33 -17.74 -0.01
C GLU A 578 -33.40 -17.60 1.51
N THR A 579 -32.83 -18.55 2.28
CA THR A 579 -32.90 -18.52 3.73
C THR A 579 -32.06 -17.39 4.33
N ILE A 580 -30.81 -17.25 3.90
CA ILE A 580 -29.93 -16.19 4.39
C ILE A 580 -30.44 -14.80 4.02
N ASN A 581 -30.98 -14.63 2.81
CA ASN A 581 -31.59 -13.36 2.40
C ASN A 581 -32.83 -13.04 3.25
N SER A 582 -33.65 -14.03 3.58
CA SER A 582 -34.81 -13.82 4.47
C SER A 582 -34.39 -13.36 5.88
N ILE A 583 -33.27 -13.89 6.41
CA ILE A 583 -32.73 -13.44 7.71
C ILE A 583 -32.25 -11.99 7.60
N ILE A 584 -31.51 -11.67 6.52
CA ILE A 584 -31.03 -10.32 6.27
C ILE A 584 -32.19 -9.32 6.11
N ASP A 585 -33.21 -9.70 5.36
CA ASP A 585 -34.40 -8.84 5.15
C ASP A 585 -35.18 -8.61 6.45
N GLU A 586 -35.29 -9.63 7.33
CA GLU A 586 -36.00 -9.52 8.64
C GLU A 586 -35.22 -8.64 9.63
N THR A 587 -33.88 -8.76 9.66
CA THR A 587 -33.05 -8.19 10.74
C THR A 587 -32.23 -6.97 10.30
N GLY A 588 -32.01 -6.78 9.00
CA GLY A 588 -31.14 -5.73 8.48
C GLY A 588 -29.64 -5.93 8.77
N VAL A 589 -29.23 -7.12 9.25
CA VAL A 589 -27.82 -7.43 9.50
C VAL A 589 -27.08 -7.82 8.21
N LYS A 590 -25.75 -7.75 8.23
CA LYS A 590 -24.89 -8.43 7.24
C LYS A 590 -24.45 -9.78 7.81
N ILE A 591 -24.47 -10.83 6.98
CA ILE A 591 -24.05 -12.18 7.35
C ILE A 591 -23.04 -12.68 6.33
N ASP A 592 -21.88 -13.10 6.81
CA ASP A 592 -20.85 -13.78 6.03
C ASP A 592 -20.62 -15.16 6.64
N ILE A 593 -20.44 -16.20 5.78
CA ILE A 593 -20.20 -17.59 6.21
C ILE A 593 -19.02 -18.12 5.43
N ASP A 594 -18.01 -18.63 6.14
CA ASP A 594 -16.87 -19.30 5.53
C ASP A 594 -17.13 -20.82 5.30
N GLN A 595 -16.16 -21.49 4.68
CA GLN A 595 -16.27 -22.91 4.38
C GLN A 595 -16.11 -23.81 5.61
N GLU A 596 -15.51 -23.30 6.67
CA GLU A 596 -15.30 -23.95 7.97
C GLU A 596 -16.52 -23.85 8.88
N GLY A 597 -17.51 -23.01 8.52
CA GLY A 597 -18.75 -22.82 9.27
C GLY A 597 -18.70 -21.69 10.29
N HIS A 598 -17.74 -20.78 10.20
CA HIS A 598 -17.77 -19.54 10.98
C HIS A 598 -18.75 -18.57 10.33
N VAL A 599 -19.69 -18.10 11.13
CA VAL A 599 -20.72 -17.13 10.71
C VAL A 599 -20.45 -15.82 11.40
N SER A 600 -20.18 -14.79 10.60
CA SER A 600 -20.04 -13.41 11.06
C SER A 600 -21.38 -12.67 10.89
N ILE A 601 -21.90 -12.11 11.96
CA ILE A 601 -23.16 -11.34 11.97
C ILE A 601 -22.81 -9.91 12.37
N ALA A 602 -23.06 -8.94 11.49
CA ALA A 602 -22.67 -7.55 11.69
C ALA A 602 -23.83 -6.58 11.58
N SER A 603 -23.95 -5.67 12.55
CA SER A 603 -24.91 -4.55 12.55
C SER A 603 -24.48 -3.48 13.56
N THR A 604 -25.00 -2.27 13.41
CA THR A 604 -24.95 -1.24 14.47
C THR A 604 -25.97 -1.48 15.57
N ASP A 605 -26.98 -2.34 15.32
CA ASP A 605 -28.05 -2.70 16.26
C ASP A 605 -27.79 -4.09 16.87
N ALA A 606 -27.39 -4.12 18.14
CA ALA A 606 -27.12 -5.36 18.87
C ALA A 606 -28.34 -6.27 19.04
N ALA A 607 -29.58 -5.71 19.10
CA ALA A 607 -30.79 -6.52 19.20
C ALA A 607 -31.05 -7.30 17.90
N MET A 608 -30.72 -6.71 16.76
CA MET A 608 -30.87 -7.37 15.45
C MET A 608 -29.79 -8.45 15.24
N ILE A 609 -28.56 -8.24 15.74
CA ILE A 609 -27.53 -9.30 15.77
C ILE A 609 -28.03 -10.49 16.58
N GLN A 610 -28.54 -10.26 17.80
CA GLN A 610 -29.05 -11.31 18.66
C GLN A 610 -30.24 -12.07 18.01
N ARG A 611 -31.11 -11.34 17.32
CA ARG A 611 -32.23 -11.92 16.60
C ARG A 611 -31.78 -12.83 15.45
N ALA A 612 -30.83 -12.36 14.65
CA ALA A 612 -30.25 -13.17 13.56
C ALA A 612 -29.54 -14.43 14.08
N LYS A 613 -28.80 -14.29 15.18
CA LYS A 613 -28.13 -15.40 15.86
C LYS A 613 -29.16 -16.46 16.32
N GLU A 614 -30.23 -16.06 16.98
CA GLU A 614 -31.30 -16.96 17.40
C GLU A 614 -31.91 -17.74 16.20
N ILE A 615 -32.16 -17.04 15.09
CA ILE A 615 -32.68 -17.69 13.87
C ILE A 615 -31.69 -18.74 13.34
N ILE A 616 -30.39 -18.41 13.28
CA ILE A 616 -29.36 -19.33 12.78
C ILE A 616 -29.20 -20.52 13.72
N GLU A 617 -29.17 -20.29 15.03
CA GLU A 617 -29.10 -21.35 16.03
C GLU A 617 -30.30 -22.30 15.94
N ASP A 618 -31.51 -21.78 15.77
CA ASP A 618 -32.72 -22.60 15.60
C ASP A 618 -32.68 -23.44 14.31
N LEU A 619 -32.19 -22.85 13.20
CA LEU A 619 -32.03 -23.57 11.92
C LEU A 619 -30.98 -24.69 11.98
N THR A 620 -29.93 -24.49 12.77
CA THR A 620 -28.80 -25.43 12.87
C THR A 620 -28.90 -26.41 14.01
N ARG A 621 -29.86 -26.16 14.94
CA ARG A 621 -30.07 -26.99 16.14
C ARG A 621 -30.22 -28.49 15.77
N GLU A 622 -29.42 -29.32 16.40
CA GLU A 622 -29.56 -30.74 16.29
C GLU A 622 -30.65 -31.26 17.23
N ILE A 623 -31.46 -32.12 16.70
CA ILE A 623 -32.50 -32.80 17.48
C ILE A 623 -31.89 -34.08 17.99
N GLU A 624 -31.87 -34.24 19.31
CA GLU A 624 -31.32 -35.44 19.97
C GLU A 624 -32.39 -36.27 20.64
N VAL A 625 -32.18 -37.57 20.66
CA VAL A 625 -33.05 -38.51 21.38
C VAL A 625 -33.05 -38.18 22.87
N GLY A 626 -34.22 -38.10 23.46
CA GLY A 626 -34.43 -37.78 24.88
C GLY A 626 -34.80 -36.30 25.17
N GLN A 627 -34.59 -35.39 24.24
CA GLN A 627 -34.96 -33.99 24.38
C GLN A 627 -36.47 -33.78 24.32
N VAL A 628 -36.92 -32.73 25.00
CA VAL A 628 -38.35 -32.35 25.09
C VAL A 628 -38.56 -31.04 24.33
N TYR A 629 -39.55 -31.02 23.45
CA TYR A 629 -39.93 -29.87 22.65
C TYR A 629 -41.38 -29.51 22.85
N GLU A 630 -41.70 -28.22 22.76
CA GLU A 630 -43.08 -27.78 22.58
C GLU A 630 -43.29 -27.51 21.08
N GLY A 631 -43.97 -28.44 20.43
CA GLY A 631 -44.22 -28.40 18.98
C GLY A 631 -45.69 -28.04 18.66
N THR A 632 -45.91 -27.73 17.37
CA THR A 632 -47.24 -27.42 16.84
C THR A 632 -47.72 -28.57 15.94
N VAL A 633 -48.93 -29.06 16.16
CA VAL A 633 -49.54 -30.11 15.31
C VAL A 633 -49.80 -29.52 13.92
N ARG A 634 -49.14 -30.03 12.91
CA ARG A 634 -49.25 -29.59 11.50
C ARG A 634 -50.21 -30.47 10.69
N ARG A 635 -50.23 -31.73 10.97
CA ARG A 635 -51.03 -32.73 10.21
C ARG A 635 -51.42 -33.86 11.12
N ILE A 636 -52.65 -34.37 10.92
CA ILE A 636 -53.16 -35.52 11.60
C ILE A 636 -53.44 -36.64 10.58
N GLU A 637 -53.03 -37.85 10.89
CA GLU A 637 -53.24 -39.06 10.13
C GLU A 637 -53.86 -40.14 11.04
N LYS A 638 -54.48 -41.19 10.45
CA LYS A 638 -55.11 -42.25 11.22
C LYS A 638 -54.18 -42.95 12.22
N PHE A 639 -52.86 -42.91 11.96
CA PHE A 639 -51.85 -43.59 12.77
C PHE A 639 -51.07 -42.66 13.71
N GLY A 640 -51.28 -41.37 13.65
CA GLY A 640 -50.58 -40.40 14.51
C GLY A 640 -50.68 -38.96 14.05
N ALA A 641 -50.03 -38.06 14.80
CA ALA A 641 -49.95 -36.63 14.51
C ALA A 641 -48.49 -36.27 14.13
N PHE A 642 -48.37 -35.44 13.10
CA PHE A 642 -47.10 -34.79 12.79
C PHE A 642 -47.00 -33.47 13.51
N VAL A 643 -45.99 -33.34 14.35
CA VAL A 643 -45.75 -32.20 15.19
C VAL A 643 -44.47 -31.52 14.75
N GLU A 644 -44.55 -30.25 14.34
CA GLU A 644 -43.38 -29.44 14.04
C GLU A 644 -42.71 -29.01 15.34
N ILE A 645 -41.54 -29.57 15.61
CA ILE A 645 -40.77 -29.32 16.85
C ILE A 645 -39.69 -28.26 16.67
N ALA A 646 -39.32 -27.95 15.41
CA ALA A 646 -38.49 -26.85 14.99
C ALA A 646 -38.88 -26.49 13.56
N LYS A 647 -38.55 -25.28 13.09
CA LYS A 647 -38.95 -24.78 11.76
C LYS A 647 -38.51 -25.76 10.66
N GLY A 648 -39.47 -26.38 9.97
CA GLY A 648 -39.24 -27.34 8.90
C GLY A 648 -38.82 -28.74 9.37
N LYS A 649 -38.93 -29.04 10.67
CA LYS A 649 -38.64 -30.38 11.26
C LYS A 649 -39.86 -30.92 11.96
N ASP A 650 -40.50 -31.85 11.30
CA ASP A 650 -41.70 -32.55 11.81
C ASP A 650 -41.30 -33.91 12.40
N GLY A 651 -41.86 -34.24 13.54
CA GLY A 651 -41.75 -35.56 14.13
C GLY A 651 -43.14 -36.22 14.21
N LEU A 652 -43.18 -37.53 14.15
CA LEU A 652 -44.40 -38.32 14.27
C LEU A 652 -44.64 -38.70 15.73
N VAL A 653 -45.78 -38.24 16.28
CA VAL A 653 -46.36 -38.82 17.51
C VAL A 653 -47.32 -39.93 17.07
N HIS A 654 -46.91 -41.20 17.18
CA HIS A 654 -47.76 -42.32 16.86
C HIS A 654 -48.97 -42.33 17.83
N ILE A 655 -50.13 -42.88 17.39
CA ILE A 655 -51.37 -42.89 18.19
C ILE A 655 -51.19 -43.57 19.57
N SER A 656 -50.28 -44.56 19.66
CA SER A 656 -49.93 -45.22 20.93
C SER A 656 -49.09 -44.41 21.89
N GLU A 657 -48.50 -43.28 21.38
CA GLU A 657 -47.63 -42.39 22.11
C GLU A 657 -48.32 -41.06 22.50
N LEU A 658 -49.63 -40.96 22.27
CA LEU A 658 -50.43 -39.79 22.62
C LEU A 658 -50.83 -39.75 24.10
N ALA A 659 -51.20 -40.87 24.69
CA ALA A 659 -51.63 -41.03 26.07
C ALA A 659 -51.38 -42.42 26.63
N HIS A 660 -51.49 -42.61 27.95
CA HIS A 660 -51.37 -43.92 28.59
C HIS A 660 -52.61 -44.78 28.35
N GLU A 661 -53.78 -44.18 28.14
CA GLU A 661 -55.01 -44.87 27.77
C GLU A 661 -55.11 -45.13 26.27
N ARG A 662 -55.96 -46.06 25.88
CA ARG A 662 -56.14 -46.38 24.45
C ARG A 662 -56.91 -45.27 23.75
N VAL A 663 -56.23 -44.52 22.89
CA VAL A 663 -56.82 -43.46 22.04
C VAL A 663 -57.50 -44.11 20.85
N ALA A 664 -58.80 -43.84 20.63
CA ALA A 664 -59.54 -44.41 19.49
C ALA A 664 -59.28 -43.63 18.17
N LYS A 665 -59.14 -42.31 18.25
CA LYS A 665 -58.80 -41.44 17.12
C LYS A 665 -57.82 -40.37 17.59
N VAL A 666 -56.92 -39.95 16.77
CA VAL A 666 -55.92 -38.90 17.09
C VAL A 666 -56.59 -37.58 17.38
N GLU A 667 -57.68 -37.30 16.66
CA GLU A 667 -58.48 -36.08 16.81
C GLU A 667 -59.20 -35.95 18.18
N ASP A 668 -59.32 -37.05 18.92
CA ASP A 668 -59.91 -37.05 20.29
C ASP A 668 -58.93 -36.42 21.29
N VAL A 669 -57.62 -36.31 20.96
CA VAL A 669 -56.56 -35.83 21.86
C VAL A 669 -55.88 -34.58 21.33
N LEU A 670 -55.68 -34.47 20.00
CA LEU A 670 -55.00 -33.35 19.37
C LEU A 670 -55.77 -32.79 18.19
N ALA A 671 -55.70 -31.47 18.00
CA ALA A 671 -56.20 -30.77 16.82
C ALA A 671 -55.04 -30.06 16.08
N ILE A 672 -55.21 -29.89 14.76
CA ILE A 672 -54.25 -29.11 13.96
C ILE A 672 -54.14 -27.71 14.57
N GLY A 673 -52.90 -27.23 14.73
CA GLY A 673 -52.56 -25.95 15.37
C GLY A 673 -52.38 -26.02 16.89
N ASN A 674 -52.69 -27.16 17.55
CA ASN A 674 -52.43 -27.30 18.99
C ASN A 674 -50.90 -27.27 19.25
N LYS A 675 -50.51 -26.60 20.33
CA LYS A 675 -49.19 -26.71 20.93
C LYS A 675 -49.16 -27.93 21.84
N VAL A 676 -48.20 -28.80 21.68
CA VAL A 676 -48.06 -30.03 22.46
C VAL A 676 -46.59 -30.22 22.86
N LYS A 677 -46.36 -30.56 24.14
CA LYS A 677 -45.07 -31.00 24.62
C LYS A 677 -44.83 -32.46 24.23
N VAL A 678 -43.68 -32.70 23.56
CA VAL A 678 -43.32 -34.03 23.09
C VAL A 678 -41.85 -34.30 23.40
N LYS A 679 -41.52 -35.57 23.66
CA LYS A 679 -40.17 -36.05 23.87
C LYS A 679 -39.71 -36.82 22.62
N VAL A 680 -38.51 -36.57 22.17
CA VAL A 680 -37.87 -37.34 21.07
C VAL A 680 -37.53 -38.72 21.64
N THR A 681 -38.14 -39.76 21.09
CA THR A 681 -37.89 -41.16 21.51
C THR A 681 -36.89 -41.86 20.64
N GLU A 682 -36.86 -41.54 19.35
CA GLU A 682 -35.98 -42.20 18.38
C GLU A 682 -35.83 -41.30 17.15
N ILE A 683 -34.64 -41.38 16.53
CA ILE A 683 -34.38 -40.83 15.18
C ILE A 683 -33.90 -42.03 14.36
N ASP A 684 -34.67 -42.42 13.35
CA ASP A 684 -34.35 -43.57 12.55
C ASP A 684 -33.20 -43.33 11.55
N GLY A 685 -32.71 -44.41 10.93
CA GLY A 685 -31.60 -44.31 9.96
C GLY A 685 -31.91 -43.50 8.69
N GLN A 686 -33.15 -43.06 8.50
CA GLN A 686 -33.58 -42.14 7.42
C GLN A 686 -33.81 -40.71 7.92
N GLY A 687 -33.46 -40.43 9.19
CA GLY A 687 -33.61 -39.10 9.81
C GLY A 687 -35.05 -38.75 10.21
N ARG A 688 -36.00 -39.73 10.25
CA ARG A 688 -37.36 -39.49 10.70
C ARG A 688 -37.41 -39.50 12.22
N ILE A 689 -38.07 -38.47 12.78
CA ILE A 689 -38.12 -38.23 14.21
C ILE A 689 -39.41 -38.86 14.79
N ASN A 690 -39.26 -39.75 15.74
CA ASN A 690 -40.35 -40.31 16.53
C ASN A 690 -40.48 -39.58 17.84
N LEU A 691 -41.70 -39.16 18.15
CA LEU A 691 -42.03 -38.36 19.29
C LEU A 691 -43.04 -39.06 20.21
N SER A 692 -42.96 -38.79 21.49
CA SER A 692 -43.91 -39.28 22.48
C SER A 692 -44.44 -38.14 23.37
N ARG A 693 -45.71 -37.92 23.38
CA ARG A 693 -46.40 -37.11 24.38
C ARG A 693 -46.61 -37.90 25.68
N LYS A 694 -46.88 -39.19 25.55
CA LYS A 694 -47.10 -40.12 26.67
C LYS A 694 -45.93 -40.15 27.65
N ALA A 695 -44.69 -40.03 27.15
CA ALA A 695 -43.46 -40.02 27.97
C ALA A 695 -43.35 -38.85 28.93
N LEU A 696 -44.21 -37.81 28.78
CA LEU A 696 -44.26 -36.58 29.60
C LEU A 696 -45.51 -36.46 30.46
N ILE A 697 -46.43 -37.39 30.36
CA ILE A 697 -47.68 -37.41 31.14
C ILE A 697 -47.50 -38.39 32.31
N GLU A 698 -47.71 -37.92 33.53
CA GLU A 698 -47.72 -38.80 34.70
C GLU A 698 -48.83 -39.88 34.55
N LYS A 699 -48.51 -41.12 34.86
CA LYS A 699 -49.52 -42.14 34.96
C LYS A 699 -50.43 -41.79 36.17
N GLU A 700 -51.68 -41.46 35.94
CA GLU A 700 -52.64 -41.49 37.02
C GLU A 700 -52.68 -42.88 37.63
N ALA A 701 -52.40 -42.94 38.96
CA ALA A 701 -52.27 -44.19 39.73
C ALA A 701 -53.60 -44.87 39.91
#